data_a2fdc4ff71df15e0a21a51b3994c1de9
#
_entry.id   a2fdc4ff71df15e0a21a51b3994c1de9
#
_cell.length_a   1.000
_cell.length_b   1.000
_cell.length_c   1.000
_cell.angle_alpha   90.00
_cell.angle_beta   90.00
_cell.angle_gamma   90.00
#
_symmetry.space_group_name_H-M   'P 1'
#
loop_
_entity.id
_entity.type
_entity.pdbx_description
1 polymer ?
#
loop_
_entity_poly.entity_id
_entity_poly.type
_entity_poly.pdbx_seq_one_letter_code
_entity_poly.pdbx_strand_id
1 'polypeptide(L)'
;MDSGDPNFLSVLLSIGRELTDEDFENLKFLCEGTIPASHLETVKRPRELFLELIHCCDLSNDNKDPLSSLLFHIGRQDLRNLLLGVQGVVIKKAFQNLGGIPSKVPNFVGRKGQCSTVLEKLLASDSCQIVSITGPPGFGKSAVAIQVGHELIAQGKTNVYYVSLRSLTSLNAMVNSLLGALQILAGRQPIEQAKHCLRTLTKHSVIILDNAEDMLLPQVKDEFCNFIGTVAQTTSHVKILITSRQSITFISVEMFELRLDSLCPDHAKELLLTLESKVSEEDAEQLANHCGGVPLVLRTTAALLAKGVDAKALIHEFQMSPVSTLKSFSLNSLSHEHQLFNCLRICFSRLDHDQQVAMISLAVFPTTFTLADAHFLLKDLSDFKLGILLQNLVDNSMLQFDHLLKQYYVHSIIQSFCHDRVNQEEDLYPIYQSAMKVFNIHYLGKLKELYAVFLSKDCCRAVQLFLINRLNIRQALKDSVTDPDLDKMCIDTAVEVTPFLAKVFRKEKFLSVFGMFTEACKASDDKKRYSDCLTSEAYCILSHCACHLPCPSAVARFKEADKIQKEIKDNSSLVRAFCLSKLGRCFGQQKDLHEALPRIKEAIEIRKQHKDKIFVAVGYKDLGAAYAFNDAHQEANKFREEYSLPVYLESLGDHPFTATLMDDMGISYQALGNYESAIKFLREALRMRNQSLGDHQETARSFHGLGKALAMKGELNEALETLRGALRIQDKVLGNHQETVRTHREIAHVLKQLGRHDEAKDEEQLAMKRWSSIEEPQPEK
;
A
#
# COMPACT_ATOMS: atom_id res chain seq x y z
N MET A 1 -38.03 -31.57 1.81
CA MET A 1 -37.32 -30.87 2.87
C MET A 1 -35.86 -31.31 2.78
N ASP A 2 -35.12 -30.69 1.87
CA ASP A 2 -33.68 -30.95 1.77
C ASP A 2 -32.96 -30.33 2.96
N SER A 3 -32.28 -31.19 3.71
CA SER A 3 -31.43 -30.82 4.83
C SER A 3 -30.35 -29.88 4.30
N GLY A 4 -30.35 -28.64 4.77
CA GLY A 4 -29.43 -27.60 4.35
C GLY A 4 -27.98 -28.08 4.35
N ASP A 5 -27.24 -27.68 3.32
CA ASP A 5 -25.81 -27.97 3.14
C ASP A 5 -25.05 -27.72 4.47
N PRO A 6 -24.40 -28.74 5.05
CA PRO A 6 -23.69 -28.62 6.33
C PRO A 6 -22.64 -27.46 6.32
N ASN A 7 -22.06 -27.19 5.18
CA ASN A 7 -21.12 -26.08 5.00
C ASN A 7 -21.81 -24.72 5.13
N PHE A 8 -23.00 -24.55 4.53
CA PHE A 8 -23.77 -23.30 4.60
C PHE A 8 -24.25 -23.01 6.04
N LEU A 9 -24.77 -24.01 6.74
CA LEU A 9 -25.18 -23.89 8.14
C LEU A 9 -23.98 -23.56 9.06
N SER A 10 -22.81 -24.10 8.77
CA SER A 10 -21.56 -23.77 9.48
C SER A 10 -21.16 -22.30 9.29
N VAL A 11 -21.35 -21.74 8.09
CA VAL A 11 -21.12 -20.32 7.79
C VAL A 11 -22.11 -19.45 8.57
N LEU A 12 -23.40 -19.78 8.59
CA LEU A 12 -24.41 -19.06 9.35
C LEU A 12 -24.12 -19.08 10.86
N LEU A 13 -23.68 -20.20 11.40
CA LEU A 13 -23.27 -20.30 12.80
C LEU A 13 -22.04 -19.43 13.12
N SER A 14 -21.10 -19.34 12.20
CA SER A 14 -19.93 -18.48 12.34
C SER A 14 -20.32 -17.01 12.33
N ILE A 15 -21.20 -16.60 11.42
CA ILE A 15 -21.78 -15.24 11.38
C ILE A 15 -22.49 -14.92 12.69
N GLY A 16 -23.33 -15.83 13.19
CA GLY A 16 -24.08 -15.63 14.42
C GLY A 16 -23.23 -15.48 15.69
N ARG A 17 -21.99 -16.00 15.69
CA ARG A 17 -21.02 -15.83 16.80
C ARG A 17 -20.29 -14.48 16.77
N GLU A 18 -20.18 -13.90 15.60
CA GLU A 18 -19.45 -12.63 15.38
C GLU A 18 -20.39 -11.39 15.42
N LEU A 19 -21.70 -11.58 15.46
CA LEU A 19 -22.67 -10.49 15.66
C LEU A 19 -22.65 -10.03 17.11
N THR A 20 -22.59 -8.71 17.31
CA THR A 20 -22.82 -8.10 18.62
C THR A 20 -24.32 -8.06 18.95
N ASP A 21 -24.68 -7.81 20.21
CA ASP A 21 -26.08 -7.65 20.59
C ASP A 21 -26.75 -6.48 19.84
N GLU A 22 -26.00 -5.39 19.61
CA GLU A 22 -26.46 -4.24 18.82
C GLU A 22 -26.67 -4.61 17.35
N ASP A 23 -25.73 -5.35 16.74
CA ASP A 23 -25.89 -5.86 15.37
C ASP A 23 -27.13 -6.74 15.24
N PHE A 24 -27.38 -7.59 16.23
CA PHE A 24 -28.53 -8.49 16.23
C PHE A 24 -29.86 -7.75 16.33
N GLU A 25 -29.97 -6.77 17.22
CA GLU A 25 -31.17 -5.94 17.33
C GLU A 25 -31.42 -5.12 16.05
N ASN A 26 -30.38 -4.59 15.43
CA ASN A 26 -30.47 -3.89 14.15
C ASN A 26 -30.92 -4.84 13.01
N LEU A 27 -30.40 -6.08 12.96
CA LEU A 27 -30.86 -7.09 11.99
C LEU A 27 -32.33 -7.43 12.20
N LYS A 28 -32.76 -7.62 13.46
CA LYS A 28 -34.15 -7.93 13.83
C LYS A 28 -35.09 -6.80 13.40
N PHE A 29 -34.71 -5.53 13.65
CA PHE A 29 -35.44 -4.36 13.21
C PHE A 29 -35.60 -4.30 11.69
N LEU A 30 -34.55 -4.57 10.94
CA LEU A 30 -34.59 -4.59 9.47
C LEU A 30 -35.44 -5.73 8.88
N CYS A 31 -35.73 -6.76 9.67
CA CYS A 31 -36.63 -7.84 9.29
C CYS A 31 -38.12 -7.53 9.56
N GLU A 32 -38.42 -6.41 10.21
CA GLU A 32 -39.80 -5.95 10.40
C GLU A 32 -40.48 -5.70 9.04
N GLY A 33 -41.58 -6.34 8.78
CA GLY A 33 -42.29 -6.31 7.50
C GLY A 33 -41.92 -7.43 6.52
N THR A 34 -40.81 -8.16 6.74
CA THR A 34 -40.41 -9.31 5.93
C THR A 34 -40.70 -10.64 6.66
N ILE A 35 -40.51 -10.64 7.98
CA ILE A 35 -40.85 -11.76 8.87
C ILE A 35 -42.08 -11.33 9.71
N PRO A 36 -43.10 -12.20 9.89
CA PRO A 36 -44.25 -11.88 10.69
C PRO A 36 -43.87 -11.46 12.12
N ALA A 37 -44.53 -10.41 12.67
CA ALA A 37 -44.18 -9.87 13.98
C ALA A 37 -44.25 -10.91 15.09
N SER A 38 -45.23 -11.85 15.03
CA SER A 38 -45.38 -12.96 15.99
C SER A 38 -44.16 -13.91 15.99
N HIS A 39 -43.45 -14.04 14.87
CA HIS A 39 -42.23 -14.84 14.77
C HIS A 39 -41.03 -14.06 15.28
N LEU A 40 -40.92 -12.76 14.95
CA LEU A 40 -39.82 -11.90 15.41
C LEU A 40 -39.83 -11.72 16.95
N GLU A 41 -40.99 -11.70 17.61
CA GLU A 41 -41.07 -11.65 19.06
C GLU A 41 -40.49 -12.87 19.77
N THR A 42 -40.49 -14.04 19.11
CA THR A 42 -39.95 -15.29 19.65
C THR A 42 -38.42 -15.44 19.40
N VAL A 43 -37.86 -14.64 18.49
CA VAL A 43 -36.45 -14.67 18.11
C VAL A 43 -35.58 -13.97 19.17
N LYS A 44 -34.78 -14.74 19.90
CA LYS A 44 -33.89 -14.27 20.98
C LYS A 44 -32.40 -14.40 20.65
N ARG A 45 -32.04 -15.07 19.58
CA ARG A 45 -30.63 -15.36 19.20
C ARG A 45 -30.46 -15.30 17.69
N PRO A 46 -29.28 -14.90 17.18
CA PRO A 46 -29.01 -14.81 15.75
C PRO A 46 -29.39 -16.06 14.95
N ARG A 47 -29.11 -17.24 15.48
CA ARG A 47 -29.46 -18.53 14.83
C ARG A 47 -30.97 -18.69 14.58
N GLU A 48 -31.79 -18.17 15.46
CA GLU A 48 -33.26 -18.24 15.37
C GLU A 48 -33.73 -17.31 14.25
N LEU A 49 -33.14 -16.12 14.14
CA LEU A 49 -33.39 -15.20 13.05
C LEU A 49 -32.99 -15.81 11.69
N PHE A 50 -31.86 -16.50 11.63
CA PHE A 50 -31.42 -17.15 10.39
C PHE A 50 -32.35 -18.29 9.98
N LEU A 51 -32.93 -19.03 10.92
CA LEU A 51 -33.94 -20.05 10.65
C LEU A 51 -35.22 -19.41 10.09
N GLU A 52 -35.65 -18.28 10.63
CA GLU A 52 -36.81 -17.55 10.10
C GLU A 52 -36.51 -17.01 8.68
N LEU A 53 -35.29 -16.52 8.41
CA LEU A 53 -34.89 -16.10 7.07
C LEU A 53 -34.85 -17.27 6.07
N ILE A 54 -34.48 -18.46 6.50
CA ILE A 54 -34.54 -19.67 5.67
C ILE A 54 -36.01 -20.02 5.37
N HIS A 55 -36.90 -19.90 6.33
CA HIS A 55 -38.31 -20.29 6.17
C HIS A 55 -39.13 -19.23 5.44
N CYS A 56 -38.91 -17.95 5.74
CA CYS A 56 -39.76 -16.86 5.22
C CYS A 56 -39.18 -16.15 4.00
N CYS A 57 -37.86 -16.16 3.81
CA CYS A 57 -37.14 -15.36 2.81
C CYS A 57 -36.32 -16.20 1.84
N ASP A 58 -36.48 -17.53 1.82
CA ASP A 58 -35.75 -18.45 0.93
C ASP A 58 -34.21 -18.32 1.01
N LEU A 59 -33.70 -18.04 2.22
CA LEU A 59 -32.28 -18.01 2.46
C LEU A 59 -31.67 -19.42 2.33
N SER A 60 -30.78 -19.61 1.37
CA SER A 60 -30.13 -20.88 1.08
C SER A 60 -28.69 -20.68 0.60
N ASN A 61 -27.99 -21.80 0.35
CA ASN A 61 -26.64 -21.72 -0.24
C ASN A 61 -26.64 -21.11 -1.65
N ASP A 62 -27.73 -21.28 -2.40
CA ASP A 62 -27.91 -20.75 -3.75
C ASP A 62 -28.48 -19.34 -3.75
N ASN A 63 -29.26 -18.97 -2.72
CA ASN A 63 -29.83 -17.65 -2.54
C ASN A 63 -29.42 -17.02 -1.20
N LYS A 64 -28.32 -16.29 -1.19
CA LYS A 64 -27.74 -15.60 -0.03
C LYS A 64 -28.18 -14.15 0.10
N ASP A 65 -28.93 -13.64 -0.86
CA ASP A 65 -29.31 -12.22 -0.95
C ASP A 65 -30.06 -11.69 0.27
N PRO A 66 -31.01 -12.43 0.87
CA PRO A 66 -31.75 -11.91 2.03
C PRO A 66 -30.83 -11.52 3.19
N LEU A 67 -29.94 -12.42 3.62
CA LEU A 67 -29.01 -12.14 4.72
C LEU A 67 -27.85 -11.23 4.28
N SER A 68 -27.41 -11.35 3.04
CA SER A 68 -26.36 -10.50 2.46
C SER A 68 -26.78 -9.02 2.46
N SER A 69 -28.03 -8.73 2.11
CA SER A 69 -28.58 -7.37 2.13
C SER A 69 -28.68 -6.83 3.56
N LEU A 70 -29.18 -7.63 4.48
CA LEU A 70 -29.32 -7.26 5.89
C LEU A 70 -27.96 -6.95 6.54
N LEU A 71 -26.96 -7.82 6.35
CA LEU A 71 -25.59 -7.60 6.84
C LEU A 71 -24.94 -6.35 6.24
N PHE A 72 -25.29 -6.02 5.00
CA PHE A 72 -24.87 -4.78 4.38
C PHE A 72 -25.44 -3.55 5.06
N HIS A 73 -26.73 -3.55 5.36
CA HIS A 73 -27.44 -2.41 5.98
C HIS A 73 -26.96 -2.12 7.41
N ILE A 74 -26.57 -3.14 8.18
CA ILE A 74 -25.97 -2.95 9.51
C ILE A 74 -24.45 -2.68 9.46
N GLY A 75 -23.86 -2.52 8.27
CA GLY A 75 -22.44 -2.21 8.10
C GLY A 75 -21.47 -3.38 8.32
N ARG A 76 -21.98 -4.61 8.51
CA ARG A 76 -21.17 -5.82 8.73
C ARG A 76 -20.75 -6.49 7.40
N GLN A 77 -20.02 -5.71 6.60
CA GLN A 77 -19.47 -6.18 5.33
C GLN A 77 -18.52 -7.38 5.47
N ASP A 78 -17.87 -7.52 6.62
CA ASP A 78 -17.05 -8.65 7.00
C ASP A 78 -17.85 -9.95 7.01
N LEU A 79 -18.99 -9.94 7.68
CA LEU A 79 -19.88 -11.11 7.78
C LEU A 79 -20.62 -11.38 6.47
N ARG A 80 -20.93 -10.32 5.72
CA ARG A 80 -21.48 -10.46 4.37
C ARG A 80 -20.52 -11.20 3.44
N ASN A 81 -19.23 -10.84 3.46
CA ASN A 81 -18.20 -11.50 2.65
C ASN A 81 -18.00 -12.96 3.07
N LEU A 82 -18.11 -13.27 4.37
CA LEU A 82 -18.10 -14.63 4.88
C LEU A 82 -19.28 -15.45 4.34
N LEU A 83 -20.48 -14.85 4.31
CA LEU A 83 -21.70 -15.47 3.78
C LEU A 83 -21.58 -15.80 2.28
N LEU A 84 -21.06 -14.85 1.50
CA LEU A 84 -20.96 -14.97 0.04
C LEU A 84 -19.86 -15.95 -0.43
N GLY A 85 -19.08 -16.50 0.51
CA GLY A 85 -17.95 -17.37 0.18
C GLY A 85 -16.89 -16.68 -0.66
N VAL A 86 -16.93 -15.32 -0.70
CA VAL A 86 -15.87 -14.56 -1.31
C VAL A 86 -14.64 -14.83 -0.47
N GLN A 87 -13.63 -15.47 -1.04
CA GLN A 87 -12.34 -15.77 -0.38
C GLN A 87 -11.58 -14.46 0.00
N GLY A 88 -12.30 -13.51 0.54
CA GLY A 88 -11.77 -12.32 1.19
C GLY A 88 -11.19 -12.59 2.57
N VAL A 89 -11.43 -13.78 3.15
CA VAL A 89 -10.89 -14.14 4.47
C VAL A 89 -9.36 -14.31 4.43
N VAL A 90 -8.81 -14.79 3.32
CA VAL A 90 -7.36 -14.83 3.11
C VAL A 90 -6.82 -13.41 2.84
N ILE A 91 -7.61 -12.55 2.22
CA ILE A 91 -7.25 -11.16 1.91
C ILE A 91 -7.40 -10.26 3.14
N LYS A 92 -8.41 -10.46 4.00
CA LYS A 92 -8.48 -9.74 5.31
C LYS A 92 -7.32 -10.11 6.22
N LYS A 93 -6.87 -11.38 6.27
CA LYS A 93 -5.64 -11.75 6.98
C LYS A 93 -4.39 -11.15 6.34
N ALA A 94 -4.31 -11.07 5.01
CA ALA A 94 -3.21 -10.41 4.33
C ALA A 94 -3.25 -8.86 4.52
N PHE A 95 -4.44 -8.25 4.59
CA PHE A 95 -4.60 -6.81 4.88
C PHE A 95 -4.43 -6.47 6.36
N GLN A 96 -4.90 -7.32 7.27
CA GLN A 96 -4.54 -7.22 8.69
C GLN A 96 -3.03 -7.32 8.89
N ASN A 97 -2.31 -7.96 7.97
CA ASN A 97 -0.85 -8.14 8.03
C ASN A 97 -0.05 -7.12 7.19
N LEU A 98 -0.66 -6.24 6.39
CA LEU A 98 0.04 -5.08 5.79
C LEU A 98 0.42 -4.00 6.82
N GLY A 99 -0.20 -4.02 7.99
CA GLY A 99 0.16 -3.26 9.18
C GLY A 99 0.36 -4.13 10.43
N GLY A 100 0.25 -5.46 10.27
CA GLY A 100 0.41 -6.42 11.34
C GLY A 100 1.88 -6.67 11.69
N ILE A 101 2.12 -6.99 12.96
CA ILE A 101 3.46 -7.37 13.43
C ILE A 101 3.85 -8.70 12.79
N PRO A 102 5.10 -8.87 12.34
CA PRO A 102 5.64 -10.16 11.92
C PRO A 102 5.48 -11.24 13.00
N SER A 103 5.54 -12.51 12.60
CA SER A 103 5.48 -13.65 13.53
C SER A 103 6.49 -13.49 14.65
N LYS A 104 6.17 -14.03 15.84
CA LYS A 104 7.12 -14.07 16.95
C LYS A 104 8.42 -14.72 16.51
N VAL A 105 9.53 -14.14 16.94
CA VAL A 105 10.85 -14.72 16.70
C VAL A 105 10.96 -16.03 17.48
N PRO A 106 11.16 -17.17 16.83
CA PRO A 106 11.32 -18.45 17.52
C PRO A 106 12.61 -18.43 18.36
N ASN A 107 12.60 -19.13 19.49
CA ASN A 107 13.74 -19.25 20.40
C ASN A 107 14.30 -17.90 20.84
N PHE A 108 13.43 -17.01 21.32
CA PHE A 108 13.79 -15.68 21.81
C PHE A 108 14.35 -15.80 23.24
N VAL A 109 15.65 -15.57 23.40
CA VAL A 109 16.42 -15.76 24.64
C VAL A 109 17.10 -14.47 25.09
N GLY A 110 17.25 -14.28 26.39
CA GLY A 110 18.18 -13.31 26.99
C GLY A 110 17.79 -11.84 26.91
N ARG A 111 16.55 -11.51 26.52
CA ARG A 111 16.10 -10.12 26.34
C ARG A 111 14.84 -9.77 27.15
N LYS A 112 14.44 -10.60 28.10
CA LYS A 112 13.22 -10.37 28.90
C LYS A 112 13.25 -9.03 29.64
N GLY A 113 14.40 -8.68 30.28
CA GLY A 113 14.54 -7.42 30.97
C GLY A 113 14.41 -6.20 30.07
N GLN A 114 15.03 -6.25 28.86
CA GLN A 114 14.92 -5.18 27.87
C GLN A 114 13.47 -5.03 27.35
N CYS A 115 12.78 -6.14 27.08
CA CYS A 115 11.36 -6.10 26.70
C CYS A 115 10.51 -5.48 27.81
N SER A 116 10.70 -5.87 29.06
CA SER A 116 9.97 -5.31 30.20
C SER A 116 10.19 -3.80 30.33
N THR A 117 11.43 -3.34 30.20
CA THR A 117 11.77 -1.90 30.25
C THR A 117 11.08 -1.13 29.13
N VAL A 118 11.09 -1.65 27.90
CA VAL A 118 10.40 -1.02 26.75
C VAL A 118 8.89 -1.00 26.98
N LEU A 119 8.30 -2.09 27.46
CA LEU A 119 6.87 -2.17 27.79
C LEU A 119 6.47 -1.17 28.88
N GLU A 120 7.23 -1.07 29.94
CA GLU A 120 6.99 -0.10 31.02
C GLU A 120 6.96 1.33 30.47
N LYS A 121 7.93 1.70 29.61
CA LYS A 121 8.00 3.04 29.00
C LYS A 121 6.85 3.30 28.01
N LEU A 122 6.44 2.29 27.25
CA LEU A 122 5.32 2.41 26.31
C LEU A 122 3.95 2.46 27.00
N LEU A 123 3.80 1.82 28.17
CA LEU A 123 2.54 1.77 28.93
C LEU A 123 2.45 2.88 29.99
N ALA A 124 3.56 3.50 30.38
CA ALA A 124 3.56 4.59 31.32
C ALA A 124 2.78 5.80 30.78
N SER A 125 1.99 6.42 31.63
CA SER A 125 1.25 7.65 31.32
C SER A 125 2.15 8.91 31.28
N ASP A 126 3.44 8.77 31.57
CA ASP A 126 4.42 9.84 31.66
C ASP A 126 4.81 10.44 30.30
N SER A 127 5.54 11.55 30.34
CA SER A 127 5.93 12.42 29.23
C SER A 127 6.62 11.76 28.04
N CYS A 128 7.20 10.57 28.21
CA CYS A 128 7.93 9.87 27.15
C CYS A 128 7.01 9.29 26.07
N GLN A 129 6.95 9.94 24.92
CA GLN A 129 6.16 9.50 23.77
C GLN A 129 6.95 8.63 22.78
N ILE A 130 8.28 8.70 22.81
CA ILE A 130 9.15 8.00 21.86
C ILE A 130 10.09 7.06 22.65
N VAL A 131 10.10 5.81 22.24
CA VAL A 131 11.07 4.81 22.70
C VAL A 131 11.94 4.42 21.51
N SER A 132 13.25 4.51 21.63
CA SER A 132 14.22 4.09 20.62
C SER A 132 15.00 2.88 21.09
N ILE A 133 15.08 1.87 20.24
CA ILE A 133 15.98 0.72 20.44
C ILE A 133 17.13 0.87 19.44
N THR A 134 18.33 1.14 19.98
CA THR A 134 19.54 1.33 19.16
C THR A 134 20.54 0.21 19.38
N GLY A 135 21.49 0.08 18.46
CA GLY A 135 22.58 -0.89 18.57
C GLY A 135 23.03 -1.43 17.22
N PRO A 136 24.17 -2.15 17.18
CA PRO A 136 24.75 -2.67 15.96
C PRO A 136 23.80 -3.63 15.18
N PRO A 137 24.07 -3.88 13.90
CA PRO A 137 23.29 -4.80 13.11
C PRO A 137 23.42 -6.25 13.63
N GLY A 138 22.36 -7.05 13.51
CA GLY A 138 22.36 -8.45 13.97
C GLY A 138 22.15 -8.66 15.49
N PHE A 139 22.02 -7.58 16.28
CA PHE A 139 21.90 -7.62 17.74
C PHE A 139 20.46 -7.86 18.24
N GLY A 140 19.50 -8.02 17.35
CA GLY A 140 18.13 -8.40 17.69
C GLY A 140 17.18 -7.25 17.99
N LYS A 141 17.46 -6.00 17.53
CA LYS A 141 16.58 -4.83 17.73
C LYS A 141 15.15 -5.09 17.26
N SER A 142 15.01 -5.53 16.01
CA SER A 142 13.70 -5.89 15.43
C SER A 142 13.02 -7.03 16.19
N ALA A 143 13.80 -8.02 16.67
CA ALA A 143 13.27 -9.13 17.47
C ALA A 143 12.67 -8.64 18.80
N VAL A 144 13.32 -7.70 19.49
CA VAL A 144 12.80 -7.08 20.71
C VAL A 144 11.53 -6.28 20.40
N ALA A 145 11.54 -5.45 19.34
CA ALA A 145 10.38 -4.66 18.95
C ALA A 145 9.16 -5.53 18.58
N ILE A 146 9.38 -6.63 17.84
CA ILE A 146 8.34 -7.61 17.50
C ILE A 146 7.80 -8.30 18.75
N GLN A 147 8.68 -8.73 19.66
CA GLN A 147 8.28 -9.41 20.89
C GLN A 147 7.45 -8.47 21.79
N VAL A 148 7.88 -7.23 21.97
CA VAL A 148 7.14 -6.19 22.71
C VAL A 148 5.78 -5.94 22.09
N GLY A 149 5.70 -5.85 20.77
CA GLY A 149 4.44 -5.67 20.06
C GLY A 149 3.47 -6.82 20.27
N HIS A 150 3.93 -8.08 20.25
CA HIS A 150 3.10 -9.23 20.57
C HIS A 150 2.62 -9.27 22.01
N GLU A 151 3.45 -8.79 22.95
CA GLU A 151 3.07 -8.69 24.35
C GLU A 151 2.00 -7.60 24.58
N LEU A 152 2.11 -6.46 23.89
CA LEU A 152 1.09 -5.41 23.91
C LEU A 152 -0.26 -5.91 23.36
N ILE A 153 -0.24 -6.65 22.24
CA ILE A 153 -1.45 -7.25 21.66
C ILE A 153 -2.08 -8.26 22.64
N ALA A 154 -1.27 -9.09 23.26
CA ALA A 154 -1.75 -10.09 24.21
C ALA A 154 -2.44 -9.48 25.44
N GLN A 155 -2.05 -8.26 25.83
CA GLN A 155 -2.71 -7.52 26.91
C GLN A 155 -4.08 -6.93 26.51
N GLY A 156 -4.40 -6.86 25.22
CA GLY A 156 -5.73 -6.47 24.68
C GLY A 156 -6.13 -5.01 24.84
N LYS A 157 -5.27 -4.17 25.43
CA LYS A 157 -5.58 -2.76 25.75
C LYS A 157 -5.03 -1.75 24.76
N THR A 158 -4.10 -2.15 23.88
CA THR A 158 -3.33 -1.26 23.01
C THR A 158 -3.41 -1.73 21.56
N ASN A 159 -3.69 -0.82 20.64
CA ASN A 159 -3.55 -1.11 19.22
C ASN A 159 -2.07 -1.03 18.84
N VAL A 160 -1.60 -1.96 18.03
CA VAL A 160 -0.21 -1.98 17.57
C VAL A 160 -0.15 -1.95 16.06
N TYR A 161 0.64 -1.02 15.53
CA TYR A 161 0.85 -0.84 14.10
C TYR A 161 2.34 -1.00 13.80
N TYR A 162 2.67 -1.93 12.91
CA TYR A 162 4.06 -2.20 12.54
C TYR A 162 4.35 -1.67 11.14
N VAL A 163 5.44 -0.93 11.00
CA VAL A 163 5.92 -0.35 9.74
C VAL A 163 7.40 -0.67 9.59
N SER A 164 7.75 -1.47 8.59
CA SER A 164 9.14 -1.62 8.20
C SER A 164 9.56 -0.41 7.36
N LEU A 165 10.62 0.26 7.81
CA LEU A 165 11.21 1.42 7.12
C LEU A 165 12.30 1.01 6.13
N ARG A 166 12.61 -0.27 6.05
CA ARG A 166 13.66 -0.80 5.19
C ARG A 166 13.45 -0.37 3.73
N SER A 167 14.50 0.14 3.11
CA SER A 167 14.50 0.63 1.73
C SER A 167 13.54 1.80 1.45
N LEU A 168 13.01 2.45 2.49
CA LEU A 168 12.25 3.67 2.35
C LEU A 168 13.21 4.87 2.40
N THR A 169 13.27 5.63 1.33
CA THR A 169 14.23 6.75 1.16
C THR A 169 13.58 8.12 1.21
N SER A 170 12.33 8.25 1.68
CA SER A 170 11.64 9.53 1.81
C SER A 170 10.55 9.48 2.87
N LEU A 171 10.31 10.61 3.55
CA LEU A 171 9.25 10.76 4.53
C LEU A 171 7.88 10.35 3.96
N ASN A 172 7.60 10.75 2.72
CA ASN A 172 6.37 10.38 2.05
C ASN A 172 6.19 8.86 1.88
N ALA A 173 7.28 8.12 1.63
CA ALA A 173 7.22 6.66 1.52
C ALA A 173 6.92 6.03 2.88
N MET A 174 7.53 6.53 3.95
CA MET A 174 7.25 6.11 5.32
C MET A 174 5.79 6.38 5.71
N VAL A 175 5.33 7.61 5.51
CA VAL A 175 3.96 8.01 5.85
C VAL A 175 2.92 7.19 5.08
N ASN A 176 3.22 6.80 3.84
CA ASN A 176 2.36 5.90 3.07
C ASN A 176 2.27 4.51 3.68
N SER A 177 3.41 4.00 4.11
CA SER A 177 3.47 2.70 4.78
C SER A 177 2.71 2.76 6.12
N LEU A 178 2.83 3.87 6.84
CA LEU A 178 2.10 4.11 8.08
C LEU A 178 0.58 4.18 7.84
N LEU A 179 0.14 4.94 6.83
CA LEU A 179 -1.28 5.00 6.46
C LEU A 179 -1.80 3.62 6.03
N GLY A 180 -1.00 2.85 5.31
CA GLY A 180 -1.31 1.46 4.96
C GLY A 180 -1.47 0.58 6.20
N ALA A 181 -0.57 0.72 7.20
CA ALA A 181 -0.67 0.00 8.47
C ALA A 181 -1.94 0.40 9.26
N LEU A 182 -2.37 1.65 9.16
CA LEU A 182 -3.62 2.15 9.73
C LEU A 182 -4.86 1.77 8.88
N GLN A 183 -4.70 1.02 7.80
CA GLN A 183 -5.74 0.65 6.83
C GLN A 183 -6.40 1.86 6.15
N ILE A 184 -5.63 2.94 5.95
CA ILE A 184 -6.06 4.19 5.35
C ILE A 184 -5.38 4.37 3.99
N LEU A 185 -6.17 4.63 2.96
CA LEU A 185 -5.62 4.99 1.65
C LEU A 185 -4.98 6.37 1.71
N ALA A 186 -3.77 6.46 1.21
CA ALA A 186 -3.02 7.71 1.22
C ALA A 186 -3.62 8.72 0.23
N GLY A 187 -3.98 9.91 0.74
CA GLY A 187 -4.51 11.04 -0.02
C GLY A 187 -3.41 11.93 -0.64
N ARG A 188 -3.81 13.12 -1.08
CA ARG A 188 -2.89 14.10 -1.72
C ARG A 188 -1.87 14.69 -0.74
N GLN A 189 -2.25 14.88 0.51
CA GLN A 189 -1.38 15.38 1.59
C GLN A 189 -1.25 14.34 2.71
N PRO A 190 -0.45 13.30 2.48
CA PRO A 190 -0.40 12.16 3.38
C PRO A 190 0.24 12.45 4.71
N ILE A 191 1.16 13.41 4.75
CA ILE A 191 1.81 13.84 5.99
C ILE A 191 0.74 14.44 6.91
N GLU A 192 -0.07 15.38 6.41
CA GLU A 192 -1.13 15.99 7.20
C GLU A 192 -2.27 15.00 7.47
N GLN A 193 -2.58 14.14 6.52
CA GLN A 193 -3.52 13.04 6.71
C GLN A 193 -3.09 12.10 7.84
N ALA A 194 -1.83 11.68 7.84
CA ALA A 194 -1.30 10.82 8.90
C ALA A 194 -1.33 11.51 10.26
N LYS A 195 -0.90 12.78 10.34
CA LYS A 195 -0.98 13.57 11.56
C LYS A 195 -2.42 13.68 12.08
N HIS A 196 -3.38 13.96 11.19
CA HIS A 196 -4.79 14.04 11.56
C HIS A 196 -5.32 12.70 12.05
N CYS A 197 -5.08 11.62 11.31
CA CYS A 197 -5.52 10.28 11.71
C CYS A 197 -4.96 9.85 13.06
N LEU A 198 -3.68 10.13 13.31
CA LEU A 198 -3.05 9.79 14.58
C LEU A 198 -3.62 10.61 15.76
N ARG A 199 -4.01 11.87 15.53
CA ARG A 199 -4.69 12.70 16.53
C ARG A 199 -6.10 12.21 16.87
N THR A 200 -6.79 11.60 15.93
CA THR A 200 -8.17 11.11 16.09
C THR A 200 -8.26 9.69 16.68
N LEU A 201 -7.12 9.02 16.90
CA LEU A 201 -7.11 7.74 17.60
C LEU A 201 -7.55 7.93 19.05
N THR A 202 -8.63 7.24 19.44
CA THR A 202 -9.19 7.31 20.80
C THR A 202 -8.62 6.25 21.75
N LYS A 203 -8.07 5.16 21.21
CA LYS A 203 -7.44 4.08 21.97
C LYS A 203 -5.93 4.28 22.04
N HIS A 204 -5.33 3.86 23.15
CA HIS A 204 -3.88 3.78 23.23
C HIS A 204 -3.33 2.96 22.05
N SER A 205 -2.37 3.52 21.36
CA SER A 205 -1.81 2.95 20.16
C SER A 205 -0.29 3.04 20.17
N VAL A 206 0.37 1.96 19.77
CA VAL A 206 1.82 1.92 19.59
C VAL A 206 2.15 1.74 18.11
N ILE A 207 2.98 2.63 17.59
CA ILE A 207 3.51 2.56 16.24
C ILE A 207 4.95 2.06 16.32
N ILE A 208 5.21 0.89 15.74
CA ILE A 208 6.56 0.34 15.65
C ILE A 208 7.13 0.70 14.29
N LEU A 209 8.21 1.49 14.28
CA LEU A 209 8.97 1.90 13.11
C LEU A 209 10.29 1.13 13.10
N ASP A 210 10.35 0.04 12.34
CA ASP A 210 11.49 -0.85 12.33
C ASP A 210 12.47 -0.55 11.19
N ASN A 211 13.78 -0.58 11.47
CA ASN A 211 14.88 -0.25 10.56
C ASN A 211 14.85 1.22 10.05
N ALA A 212 15.01 2.18 10.93
CA ALA A 212 14.99 3.61 10.60
C ALA A 212 16.25 4.14 9.91
N GLU A 213 17.24 3.31 9.61
CA GLU A 213 18.55 3.69 9.08
C GLU A 213 18.44 4.54 7.79
N ASP A 214 17.59 4.11 6.85
CA ASP A 214 17.41 4.81 5.57
C ASP A 214 16.70 6.16 5.73
N MET A 215 15.94 6.34 6.83
CA MET A 215 15.27 7.58 7.17
C MET A 215 16.18 8.58 7.91
N LEU A 216 17.37 8.12 8.33
CA LEU A 216 18.38 8.94 9.02
C LEU A 216 19.48 9.44 8.09
N LEU A 217 19.36 9.21 6.78
CA LEU A 217 20.24 9.79 5.78
C LEU A 217 20.08 11.32 5.77
N PRO A 218 21.17 12.11 5.54
CA PRO A 218 21.15 13.58 5.63
C PRO A 218 20.01 14.25 4.86
N GLN A 219 19.59 13.66 3.72
CA GLN A 219 18.57 14.23 2.85
C GLN A 219 17.14 14.10 3.40
N VAL A 220 16.91 13.22 4.37
CA VAL A 220 15.54 12.87 4.86
C VAL A 220 15.43 12.99 6.37
N LYS A 221 16.54 13.00 7.09
CA LYS A 221 16.60 12.95 8.55
C LYS A 221 15.76 14.05 9.21
N ASP A 222 15.93 15.27 8.77
CA ASP A 222 15.26 16.43 9.39
C ASP A 222 13.74 16.38 9.20
N GLU A 223 13.28 16.02 7.99
CA GLU A 223 11.84 15.82 7.71
C GLU A 223 11.26 14.68 8.54
N PHE A 224 11.98 13.56 8.66
CA PHE A 224 11.59 12.43 9.48
C PHE A 224 11.49 12.79 10.95
N CYS A 225 12.54 13.40 11.51
CA CYS A 225 12.56 13.80 12.91
C CYS A 225 11.47 14.84 13.23
N ASN A 226 11.25 15.81 12.34
CA ASN A 226 10.18 16.80 12.50
C ASN A 226 8.78 16.18 12.45
N PHE A 227 8.55 15.23 11.56
CA PHE A 227 7.27 14.52 11.49
C PHE A 227 7.01 13.72 12.78
N ILE A 228 7.97 12.90 13.19
CA ILE A 228 7.86 12.07 14.41
C ILE A 228 7.70 12.96 15.66
N GLY A 229 8.49 14.02 15.78
CA GLY A 229 8.39 14.98 16.86
C GLY A 229 7.03 15.66 16.92
N THR A 230 6.48 16.08 15.77
CA THR A 230 5.14 16.67 15.68
C THR A 230 4.05 15.68 16.12
N VAL A 231 4.13 14.43 15.67
CA VAL A 231 3.18 13.38 16.11
C VAL A 231 3.25 13.19 17.61
N ALA A 232 4.46 13.03 18.16
CA ALA A 232 4.65 12.83 19.60
C ALA A 232 4.12 14.00 20.45
N GLN A 233 4.28 15.24 20.00
CA GLN A 233 3.79 16.44 20.71
C GLN A 233 2.28 16.63 20.61
N THR A 234 1.66 16.20 19.52
CA THR A 234 0.25 16.50 19.22
C THR A 234 -0.71 15.37 19.53
N THR A 235 -0.20 14.20 19.97
CA THR A 235 -1.02 13.01 20.27
C THR A 235 -0.73 12.53 21.69
N SER A 236 -1.75 12.41 22.53
CA SER A 236 -1.60 11.88 23.91
C SER A 236 -1.72 10.36 23.99
N HIS A 237 -2.38 9.74 23.00
CA HIS A 237 -2.71 8.32 22.99
C HIS A 237 -1.82 7.49 22.06
N VAL A 238 -0.84 8.11 21.41
CA VAL A 238 0.07 7.44 20.47
C VAL A 238 1.47 7.43 21.05
N LYS A 239 2.06 6.25 21.19
CA LYS A 239 3.47 6.04 21.51
C LYS A 239 4.20 5.50 20.29
N ILE A 240 5.46 5.83 20.13
CA ILE A 240 6.27 5.44 18.97
C ILE A 240 7.47 4.63 19.45
N LEU A 241 7.63 3.42 18.90
CA LEU A 241 8.80 2.57 19.10
C LEU A 241 9.62 2.55 17.82
N ILE A 242 10.88 2.98 17.88
CA ILE A 242 11.77 3.07 16.72
C ILE A 242 12.95 2.13 16.91
N THR A 243 13.31 1.37 15.89
CA THR A 243 14.60 0.65 15.89
C THR A 243 15.57 1.29 14.91
N SER A 244 16.83 1.45 15.31
CA SER A 244 17.86 2.08 14.48
C SER A 244 19.26 1.55 14.83
N ARG A 245 20.21 1.69 13.90
CA ARG A 245 21.64 1.45 14.18
C ARG A 245 22.29 2.62 14.92
N GLN A 246 21.77 3.82 14.73
CA GLN A 246 22.31 5.06 15.29
C GLN A 246 21.32 5.68 16.29
N SER A 247 21.87 6.39 17.26
CA SER A 247 21.06 7.21 18.17
C SER A 247 20.38 8.32 17.41
N ILE A 248 19.11 8.59 17.75
CA ILE A 248 18.26 9.61 17.15
C ILE A 248 17.98 10.65 18.22
N THR A 249 18.06 11.92 17.87
CA THR A 249 17.67 13.01 18.76
C THR A 249 16.50 13.77 18.18
N PHE A 250 15.50 14.05 19.03
CA PHE A 250 14.33 14.85 18.67
C PHE A 250 14.37 16.18 19.41
N ILE A 251 14.14 17.27 18.69
CA ILE A 251 14.08 18.60 19.30
C ILE A 251 12.75 18.74 20.05
N SER A 252 12.78 19.10 21.32
CA SER A 252 11.61 19.39 22.17
C SER A 252 10.67 18.18 22.45
N VAL A 253 11.15 16.95 22.32
CA VAL A 253 10.40 15.74 22.70
C VAL A 253 11.27 14.86 23.58
N GLU A 254 10.73 14.46 24.72
CA GLU A 254 11.40 13.52 25.61
C GLU A 254 11.36 12.11 25.01
N MET A 255 12.51 11.48 24.92
CA MET A 255 12.71 10.16 24.35
C MET A 255 13.46 9.27 25.31
N PHE A 256 13.04 8.02 25.41
CA PHE A 256 13.80 6.97 26.08
C PHE A 256 14.59 6.17 25.04
N GLU A 257 15.89 6.06 25.24
CA GLU A 257 16.77 5.24 24.40
C GLU A 257 17.22 3.99 25.14
N LEU A 258 16.97 2.83 24.56
CA LEU A 258 17.50 1.54 24.97
C LEU A 258 18.58 1.11 23.97
N ARG A 259 19.85 1.11 24.42
CA ARG A 259 20.93 0.56 23.61
C ARG A 259 21.02 -0.96 23.82
N LEU A 260 20.97 -1.72 22.74
CA LEU A 260 21.17 -3.16 22.74
C LEU A 260 22.65 -3.47 22.46
N ASP A 261 23.26 -4.14 23.41
CA ASP A 261 24.57 -4.76 23.26
C ASP A 261 24.44 -6.24 22.84
N SER A 262 25.57 -6.94 22.67
CA SER A 262 25.58 -8.40 22.49
C SER A 262 24.85 -9.11 23.64
N LEU A 263 24.46 -10.36 23.43
CA LEU A 263 24.00 -11.21 24.54
C LEU A 263 25.17 -11.44 25.53
N CYS A 264 24.84 -11.48 26.80
CA CYS A 264 25.83 -11.92 27.79
C CYS A 264 26.24 -13.38 27.51
N PRO A 265 27.42 -13.83 27.93
CA PRO A 265 27.93 -15.17 27.66
C PRO A 265 26.94 -16.29 27.98
N ASP A 266 26.25 -16.19 29.13
CA ASP A 266 25.27 -17.19 29.56
C ASP A 266 24.06 -17.28 28.61
N HIS A 267 23.48 -16.16 28.19
CA HIS A 267 22.37 -16.13 27.27
C HIS A 267 22.80 -16.49 25.83
N ALA A 268 24.02 -16.16 25.44
CA ALA A 268 24.57 -16.57 24.14
C ALA A 268 24.75 -18.11 24.08
N LYS A 269 25.28 -18.70 25.15
CA LYS A 269 25.36 -20.16 25.33
C LYS A 269 23.96 -20.80 25.37
N GLU A 270 23.04 -20.23 26.16
CA GLU A 270 21.64 -20.69 26.22
C GLU A 270 20.98 -20.67 24.83
N LEU A 271 21.18 -19.62 24.03
CA LEU A 271 20.64 -19.53 22.67
C LEU A 271 21.21 -20.64 21.76
N LEU A 272 22.52 -20.90 21.81
CA LEU A 272 23.14 -22.00 21.05
C LEU A 272 22.58 -23.36 21.46
N LEU A 273 22.53 -23.67 22.74
CA LEU A 273 22.00 -24.92 23.26
C LEU A 273 20.48 -25.11 22.98
N THR A 274 19.73 -24.00 22.96
CA THR A 274 18.30 -24.03 22.60
C THR A 274 18.10 -24.33 21.10
N LEU A 275 19.00 -23.84 20.25
CA LEU A 275 18.95 -24.06 18.80
C LEU A 275 19.54 -25.40 18.39
N GLU A 276 20.60 -25.90 19.07
CA GLU A 276 21.25 -27.17 18.82
C GLU A 276 21.66 -27.86 20.13
N SER A 277 20.84 -28.77 20.56
CA SER A 277 20.98 -29.47 21.85
C SER A 277 22.07 -30.54 21.89
N LYS A 278 22.67 -30.90 20.74
CA LYS A 278 23.71 -31.95 20.65
C LYS A 278 25.10 -31.43 20.95
N VAL A 279 25.29 -30.13 21.03
CA VAL A 279 26.58 -29.49 21.31
C VAL A 279 26.89 -29.58 22.81
N SER A 280 28.13 -29.89 23.16
CA SER A 280 28.56 -29.87 24.55
C SER A 280 28.48 -28.45 25.14
N GLU A 281 28.24 -28.35 26.46
CA GLU A 281 28.20 -27.03 27.10
C GLU A 281 29.52 -26.24 26.96
N GLU A 282 30.65 -26.94 26.97
CA GLU A 282 31.98 -26.34 26.81
C GLU A 282 32.19 -25.82 25.37
N ASP A 283 31.84 -26.59 24.35
CA ASP A 283 31.93 -26.16 22.96
C ASP A 283 30.93 -25.01 22.67
N ALA A 284 29.73 -25.05 23.24
CA ALA A 284 28.74 -23.98 23.12
C ALA A 284 29.25 -22.66 23.72
N GLU A 285 29.93 -22.72 24.86
CA GLU A 285 30.52 -21.55 25.52
C GLU A 285 31.67 -20.95 24.68
N GLN A 286 32.54 -21.80 24.13
CA GLN A 286 33.64 -21.36 23.26
C GLN A 286 33.09 -20.73 21.97
N LEU A 287 32.11 -21.37 21.32
CA LEU A 287 31.45 -20.83 20.12
C LEU A 287 30.74 -19.53 20.40
N ALA A 288 30.02 -19.42 21.53
CA ALA A 288 29.33 -18.19 21.94
C ALA A 288 30.32 -17.02 22.08
N ASN A 289 31.48 -17.29 22.65
CA ASN A 289 32.55 -16.29 22.82
C ASN A 289 33.13 -15.86 21.45
N HIS A 290 33.39 -16.82 20.54
CA HIS A 290 33.87 -16.52 19.18
C HIS A 290 32.83 -15.77 18.35
N CYS A 291 31.55 -16.06 18.54
CA CYS A 291 30.44 -15.33 17.90
C CYS A 291 30.20 -13.93 18.53
N GLY A 292 30.96 -13.55 19.57
CA GLY A 292 30.83 -12.26 20.25
C GLY A 292 29.45 -12.00 20.87
N GLY A 293 28.68 -13.04 21.14
CA GLY A 293 27.32 -12.94 21.67
C GLY A 293 26.32 -12.30 20.71
N VAL A 294 26.61 -12.22 19.39
CA VAL A 294 25.73 -11.62 18.37
C VAL A 294 24.65 -12.60 17.97
N PRO A 295 23.35 -12.34 18.23
CA PRO A 295 22.25 -13.29 18.01
C PRO A 295 22.20 -13.86 16.57
N LEU A 296 22.43 -13.04 15.56
CA LEU A 296 22.40 -13.49 14.16
C LEU A 296 23.52 -14.50 13.89
N VAL A 297 24.73 -14.24 14.39
CA VAL A 297 25.90 -15.13 14.24
C VAL A 297 25.67 -16.45 14.99
N LEU A 298 25.15 -16.37 16.21
CA LEU A 298 24.82 -17.57 17.00
C LEU A 298 23.82 -18.48 16.28
N ARG A 299 22.78 -17.90 15.65
CA ARG A 299 21.81 -18.66 14.86
C ARG A 299 22.41 -19.31 13.62
N THR A 300 23.26 -18.61 12.87
CA THR A 300 23.96 -19.18 11.72
C THR A 300 24.94 -20.28 12.15
N THR A 301 25.64 -20.10 13.26
CA THR A 301 26.54 -21.13 13.83
C THR A 301 25.76 -22.37 14.27
N ALA A 302 24.64 -22.19 14.98
CA ALA A 302 23.77 -23.30 15.37
C ALA A 302 23.21 -24.07 14.16
N ALA A 303 22.87 -23.38 13.06
CA ALA A 303 22.41 -24.01 11.84
C ALA A 303 23.48 -24.89 11.18
N LEU A 304 24.77 -24.51 11.24
CA LEU A 304 25.88 -25.34 10.78
C LEU A 304 26.05 -26.60 11.67
N LEU A 305 25.98 -26.44 12.97
CA LEU A 305 26.08 -27.54 13.92
C LEU A 305 24.93 -28.54 13.73
N ALA A 306 23.72 -28.06 13.52
CA ALA A 306 22.54 -28.91 13.23
C ALA A 306 22.71 -29.78 11.98
N LYS A 307 23.53 -29.32 11.03
CA LYS A 307 23.89 -30.07 9.81
C LYS A 307 25.05 -31.04 10.00
N GLY A 308 25.52 -31.25 11.22
CA GLY A 308 26.58 -32.20 11.55
C GLY A 308 28.00 -31.66 11.38
N VAL A 309 28.18 -30.35 11.27
CA VAL A 309 29.50 -29.74 11.34
C VAL A 309 30.06 -29.95 12.74
N ASP A 310 31.30 -30.47 12.83
CA ASP A 310 31.95 -30.68 14.12
C ASP A 310 32.22 -29.35 14.85
N ALA A 311 31.80 -29.24 16.10
CA ALA A 311 31.95 -28.02 16.89
C ALA A 311 33.41 -27.62 17.07
N LYS A 312 34.32 -28.60 17.29
CA LYS A 312 35.74 -28.33 17.48
C LYS A 312 36.43 -27.87 16.19
N ALA A 313 36.04 -28.45 15.04
CA ALA A 313 36.50 -27.99 13.74
C ALA A 313 36.07 -26.54 13.47
N LEU A 314 34.84 -26.18 13.81
CA LEU A 314 34.31 -24.82 13.67
C LEU A 314 35.05 -23.83 14.59
N ILE A 315 35.27 -24.20 15.85
CA ILE A 315 36.07 -23.40 16.81
C ILE A 315 37.48 -23.15 16.26
N HIS A 316 38.13 -24.16 15.74
CA HIS A 316 39.46 -24.03 15.15
C HIS A 316 39.43 -23.09 13.94
N GLU A 317 38.44 -23.17 13.07
CA GLU A 317 38.29 -22.29 11.92
C GLU A 317 38.07 -20.82 12.33
N PHE A 318 37.27 -20.56 13.38
CA PHE A 318 37.11 -19.23 13.96
C PHE A 318 38.45 -18.70 14.54
N GLN A 319 39.25 -19.55 15.14
CA GLN A 319 40.56 -19.17 15.72
C GLN A 319 41.59 -18.82 14.63
N MET A 320 41.56 -19.53 13.50
CA MET A 320 42.52 -19.33 12.37
C MET A 320 42.13 -18.19 11.44
N SER A 321 40.93 -17.61 11.60
CA SER A 321 40.49 -16.50 10.77
C SER A 321 41.29 -15.21 11.06
N PRO A 322 41.77 -14.43 10.03
CA PRO A 322 42.82 -13.39 10.15
C PRO A 322 42.38 -12.09 10.84
N VAL A 323 41.58 -12.14 11.90
CA VAL A 323 41.27 -10.98 12.75
C VAL A 323 42.50 -10.41 13.47
N SER A 324 43.64 -11.13 13.42
CA SER A 324 44.87 -10.75 14.13
C SER A 324 45.67 -9.62 13.49
N THR A 325 45.40 -9.22 12.25
CA THR A 325 46.24 -8.25 11.50
C THR A 325 45.81 -6.78 11.64
N LEU A 326 44.67 -6.48 12.29
CA LEU A 326 44.19 -5.11 12.43
C LEU A 326 44.09 -4.60 13.90
N LYS A 327 45.08 -4.98 14.73
CA LYS A 327 45.18 -4.47 16.10
C LYS A 327 45.57 -2.98 16.25
N SER A 328 45.57 -2.19 15.17
CA SER A 328 46.09 -0.82 15.16
C SER A 328 45.04 0.31 15.04
N PHE A 329 43.74 0.03 14.98
CA PHE A 329 42.76 1.10 14.95
C PHE A 329 41.71 0.94 16.08
N SER A 330 41.80 1.84 17.04
CA SER A 330 40.92 1.98 18.21
C SER A 330 39.52 2.49 17.78
N LEU A 331 38.60 1.59 17.45
CA LEU A 331 37.17 1.88 17.38
C LEU A 331 36.39 0.60 17.71
N ASN A 332 35.82 0.53 18.92
CA ASN A 332 35.06 -0.64 19.41
C ASN A 332 33.84 -1.06 18.59
N SER A 333 33.36 -0.26 17.65
CA SER A 333 32.23 -0.58 16.76
C SER A 333 32.65 -1.36 15.52
N LEU A 334 33.86 -1.16 15.00
CA LEU A 334 34.39 -1.85 13.81
C LEU A 334 34.72 -3.33 14.09
N SER A 335 35.04 -3.71 15.35
CA SER A 335 35.36 -5.08 15.72
C SER A 335 34.20 -6.07 15.56
N HIS A 336 32.98 -5.65 15.86
CA HIS A 336 31.79 -6.51 15.78
C HIS A 336 31.30 -6.72 14.35
N GLU A 337 31.37 -5.71 13.48
CA GLU A 337 31.01 -5.85 12.06
C GLU A 337 31.98 -6.81 11.34
N HIS A 338 33.27 -6.73 11.62
CA HIS A 338 34.27 -7.63 11.06
C HIS A 338 34.09 -9.09 11.51
N GLN A 339 33.78 -9.31 12.79
CA GLN A 339 33.44 -10.64 13.30
C GLN A 339 32.21 -11.21 12.60
N LEU A 340 31.17 -10.39 12.43
CA LEU A 340 29.94 -10.75 11.75
C LEU A 340 30.21 -11.15 10.28
N PHE A 341 30.96 -10.34 9.53
CA PHE A 341 31.30 -10.63 8.14
C PHE A 341 32.19 -11.88 8.00
N ASN A 342 33.12 -12.12 8.91
CA ASN A 342 33.92 -13.35 8.94
C ASN A 342 33.06 -14.60 9.18
N CYS A 343 32.12 -14.53 10.12
CA CYS A 343 31.18 -15.64 10.35
C CYS A 343 30.30 -15.90 9.12
N LEU A 344 29.78 -14.84 8.50
CA LEU A 344 28.99 -14.98 7.27
C LEU A 344 29.82 -15.55 6.13
N ARG A 345 31.11 -15.19 6.03
CA ARG A 345 32.04 -15.78 5.02
C ARG A 345 32.22 -17.28 5.24
N ILE A 346 32.41 -17.70 6.49
CA ILE A 346 32.55 -19.15 6.82
C ILE A 346 31.22 -19.87 6.51
N CYS A 347 30.08 -19.29 6.88
CA CYS A 347 28.78 -19.90 6.58
C CYS A 347 28.52 -19.99 5.08
N PHE A 348 28.87 -18.95 4.32
CA PHE A 348 28.71 -18.91 2.88
C PHE A 348 29.65 -19.90 2.16
N SER A 349 30.91 -20.01 2.59
CA SER A 349 31.87 -20.96 2.00
C SER A 349 31.51 -22.44 2.23
N ARG A 350 30.65 -22.71 3.21
CA ARG A 350 30.14 -24.08 3.49
C ARG A 350 28.86 -24.40 2.71
N LEU A 351 28.25 -23.43 2.05
CA LEU A 351 27.18 -23.69 1.09
C LEU A 351 27.77 -24.41 -0.12
N ASP A 352 27.00 -25.33 -0.69
CA ASP A 352 27.37 -25.88 -2.00
C ASP A 352 27.24 -24.80 -3.08
N HIS A 353 27.81 -25.08 -4.26
CA HIS A 353 27.86 -24.11 -5.36
C HIS A 353 26.45 -23.60 -5.74
N ASP A 354 25.45 -24.48 -5.82
CA ASP A 354 24.10 -24.11 -6.20
C ASP A 354 23.46 -23.19 -5.15
N GLN A 355 23.71 -23.44 -3.88
CA GLN A 355 23.25 -22.61 -2.77
C GLN A 355 23.95 -21.24 -2.77
N GLN A 356 25.25 -21.17 -3.09
CA GLN A 356 25.98 -19.91 -3.20
C GLN A 356 25.43 -19.05 -4.36
N VAL A 357 25.27 -19.65 -5.54
CA VAL A 357 24.67 -19.01 -6.71
C VAL A 357 23.26 -18.52 -6.42
N ALA A 358 22.44 -19.36 -5.76
CA ALA A 358 21.10 -18.97 -5.37
C ALA A 358 21.10 -17.79 -4.39
N MET A 359 21.98 -17.81 -3.38
CA MET A 359 22.08 -16.75 -2.40
C MET A 359 22.47 -15.40 -3.02
N ILE A 360 23.43 -15.39 -3.95
CA ILE A 360 23.84 -14.20 -4.70
C ILE A 360 22.69 -13.72 -5.58
N SER A 361 21.99 -14.64 -6.27
CA SER A 361 20.85 -14.30 -7.11
C SER A 361 19.68 -13.73 -6.31
N LEU A 362 19.37 -14.31 -5.14
CA LEU A 362 18.28 -13.84 -4.29
C LEU A 362 18.57 -12.51 -3.57
N ALA A 363 19.86 -12.14 -3.46
CA ALA A 363 20.26 -10.86 -2.87
C ALA A 363 19.81 -9.64 -3.70
N VAL A 364 19.32 -9.82 -4.94
CA VAL A 364 18.74 -8.76 -5.77
C VAL A 364 17.38 -8.26 -5.27
N PHE A 365 16.64 -9.08 -4.49
CA PHE A 365 15.35 -8.66 -3.96
C PHE A 365 15.53 -7.62 -2.85
N PRO A 366 15.03 -6.38 -3.03
CA PRO A 366 15.12 -5.36 -2.00
C PRO A 366 14.19 -5.64 -0.80
N THR A 367 13.17 -6.48 -1.00
CA THR A 367 12.19 -6.82 0.03
C THR A 367 11.82 -8.30 0.00
N THR A 368 10.60 -8.61 0.43
CA THR A 368 10.09 -9.98 0.40
C THR A 368 9.78 -10.46 -1.02
N PHE A 369 9.84 -11.78 -1.20
CA PHE A 369 9.50 -12.46 -2.45
C PHE A 369 8.85 -13.82 -2.18
N THR A 370 8.12 -14.34 -3.14
CA THR A 370 7.47 -15.66 -3.07
C THR A 370 8.34 -16.74 -3.71
N LEU A 371 7.96 -18.00 -3.52
CA LEU A 371 8.57 -19.13 -4.25
C LEU A 371 8.51 -18.90 -5.77
N ALA A 372 7.36 -18.43 -6.27
CA ALA A 372 7.18 -18.14 -7.68
C ALA A 372 8.09 -17.01 -8.18
N ASP A 373 8.34 -15.97 -7.39
CA ASP A 373 9.27 -14.90 -7.75
C ASP A 373 10.72 -15.44 -7.79
N ALA A 374 11.12 -16.30 -6.85
CA ALA A 374 12.43 -16.95 -6.84
C ALA A 374 12.63 -17.88 -8.06
N HIS A 375 11.56 -18.57 -8.49
CA HIS A 375 11.61 -19.48 -9.64
C HIS A 375 12.02 -18.75 -10.95
N PHE A 376 11.63 -17.48 -11.13
CA PHE A 376 12.04 -16.69 -12.28
C PHE A 376 13.56 -16.45 -12.31
N LEU A 377 14.20 -16.28 -11.15
CA LEU A 377 15.64 -16.08 -11.05
C LEU A 377 16.41 -17.41 -11.20
N LEU A 378 15.82 -18.48 -10.72
CA LEU A 378 16.43 -19.81 -10.63
C LEU A 378 15.65 -20.83 -11.49
N LYS A 379 15.32 -20.43 -12.72
CA LYS A 379 14.42 -21.13 -13.64
C LYS A 379 14.87 -22.54 -14.05
N ASP A 380 16.15 -22.85 -13.90
CA ASP A 380 16.70 -24.16 -14.25
C ASP A 380 16.34 -25.24 -13.21
N LEU A 381 15.77 -24.82 -12.06
CA LEU A 381 15.32 -25.71 -11.00
C LEU A 381 13.81 -25.98 -11.11
N SER A 382 13.39 -27.22 -10.92
CA SER A 382 11.96 -27.49 -10.73
C SER A 382 11.48 -26.91 -9.40
N ASP A 383 10.17 -26.60 -9.28
CA ASP A 383 9.57 -26.05 -8.04
C ASP A 383 9.92 -26.86 -6.79
N PHE A 384 9.97 -28.20 -6.92
CA PHE A 384 10.34 -29.09 -5.84
C PHE A 384 11.81 -28.91 -5.40
N LYS A 385 12.75 -28.88 -6.37
CA LYS A 385 14.18 -28.67 -6.08
C LYS A 385 14.42 -27.28 -5.53
N LEU A 386 13.75 -26.26 -6.08
CA LEU A 386 13.81 -24.88 -5.60
C LEU A 386 13.29 -24.78 -4.17
N GLY A 387 12.15 -25.43 -3.86
CA GLY A 387 11.62 -25.48 -2.50
C GLY A 387 12.62 -26.06 -1.50
N ILE A 388 13.28 -27.16 -1.85
CA ILE A 388 14.36 -27.76 -1.03
C ILE A 388 15.54 -26.81 -0.87
N LEU A 389 15.98 -26.16 -1.95
CA LEU A 389 17.08 -25.19 -1.93
C LEU A 389 16.79 -24.02 -1.00
N LEU A 390 15.61 -23.40 -1.15
CA LEU A 390 15.20 -22.30 -0.29
C LEU A 390 15.07 -22.72 1.16
N GLN A 391 14.50 -23.93 1.43
CA GLN A 391 14.42 -24.45 2.77
C GLN A 391 15.83 -24.67 3.37
N ASN A 392 16.77 -25.21 2.59
CA ASN A 392 18.17 -25.35 3.01
C ASN A 392 18.81 -24.01 3.36
N LEU A 393 18.51 -22.94 2.61
CA LEU A 393 19.00 -21.59 2.93
C LEU A 393 18.34 -21.01 4.19
N VAL A 394 17.06 -21.32 4.43
CA VAL A 394 16.37 -20.98 5.67
C VAL A 394 16.98 -21.71 6.86
N ASP A 395 17.21 -23.02 6.71
CA ASP A 395 17.83 -23.87 7.75
C ASP A 395 19.26 -23.44 8.07
N ASN A 396 19.98 -22.85 7.09
CA ASN A 396 21.29 -22.23 7.30
C ASN A 396 21.21 -20.80 7.89
N SER A 397 20.00 -20.29 8.15
CA SER A 397 19.78 -18.90 8.59
C SER A 397 20.29 -17.82 7.61
N MET A 398 20.55 -18.19 6.35
CA MET A 398 20.94 -17.28 5.27
C MET A 398 19.72 -16.61 4.64
N LEU A 399 18.55 -17.26 4.72
CA LEU A 399 17.28 -16.77 4.25
C LEU A 399 16.26 -16.82 5.41
N GLN A 400 15.27 -15.95 5.40
CA GLN A 400 14.19 -15.97 6.37
C GLN A 400 12.86 -16.22 5.66
N PHE A 401 11.96 -16.95 6.32
CA PHE A 401 10.64 -17.28 5.81
C PHE A 401 9.56 -16.83 6.79
N ASP A 402 8.61 -16.03 6.28
CA ASP A 402 7.41 -15.64 7.02
C ASP A 402 6.30 -16.67 6.75
N HIS A 403 5.97 -17.46 7.76
CA HIS A 403 4.93 -18.51 7.68
C HIS A 403 3.52 -17.95 7.47
N LEU A 404 3.24 -16.72 7.93
CA LEU A 404 1.93 -16.07 7.78
C LEU A 404 1.73 -15.53 6.36
N LEU A 405 2.73 -14.84 5.84
CA LEU A 405 2.69 -14.26 4.50
C LEU A 405 3.13 -15.23 3.41
N LYS A 406 3.73 -16.38 3.78
CA LYS A 406 4.36 -17.35 2.86
C LYS A 406 5.37 -16.68 1.94
N GLN A 407 6.19 -15.80 2.49
CA GLN A 407 7.18 -15.02 1.77
C GLN A 407 8.58 -15.22 2.37
N TYR A 408 9.58 -15.16 1.50
CA TYR A 408 10.99 -15.20 1.87
C TYR A 408 11.56 -13.77 1.88
N TYR A 409 12.62 -13.56 2.65
CA TYR A 409 13.42 -12.33 2.57
C TYR A 409 14.86 -12.57 3.02
N VAL A 410 15.76 -11.82 2.41
CA VAL A 410 17.19 -11.82 2.77
C VAL A 410 17.41 -10.74 3.83
N HIS A 411 18.03 -11.08 4.95
CA HIS A 411 18.37 -10.09 5.97
C HIS A 411 19.34 -9.04 5.41
N SER A 412 19.17 -7.75 5.75
CA SER A 412 19.96 -6.64 5.18
C SER A 412 21.49 -6.82 5.28
N ILE A 413 21.96 -7.44 6.36
CA ILE A 413 23.39 -7.73 6.54
C ILE A 413 23.87 -8.80 5.56
N ILE A 414 23.08 -9.87 5.40
CA ILE A 414 23.42 -10.93 4.45
C ILE A 414 23.37 -10.38 3.03
N GLN A 415 22.43 -9.50 2.74
CA GLN A 415 22.36 -8.80 1.46
C GLN A 415 23.60 -7.92 1.23
N SER A 416 24.01 -7.10 2.22
CA SER A 416 25.26 -6.32 2.15
C SER A 416 26.48 -7.20 1.99
N PHE A 417 26.54 -8.33 2.71
CA PHE A 417 27.60 -9.32 2.57
C PHE A 417 27.66 -9.88 1.13
N CYS A 418 26.51 -10.26 0.55
CA CYS A 418 26.46 -10.75 -0.83
C CYS A 418 26.94 -9.68 -1.82
N HIS A 419 26.57 -8.42 -1.65
CA HIS A 419 27.02 -7.31 -2.48
C HIS A 419 28.54 -7.10 -2.37
N ASP A 420 29.12 -7.17 -1.16
CA ASP A 420 30.55 -7.06 -0.96
C ASP A 420 31.30 -8.21 -1.64
N ARG A 421 30.77 -9.45 -1.56
CA ARG A 421 31.36 -10.61 -2.25
C ARG A 421 31.32 -10.44 -3.77
N VAL A 422 30.19 -9.96 -4.32
CA VAL A 422 30.04 -9.67 -5.76
C VAL A 422 31.09 -8.65 -6.24
N ASN A 423 31.40 -7.64 -5.39
CA ASN A 423 32.42 -6.62 -5.72
C ASN A 423 33.86 -7.12 -5.60
N GLN A 424 34.11 -8.18 -4.80
CA GLN A 424 35.43 -8.72 -4.54
C GLN A 424 35.78 -9.92 -5.44
N GLU A 425 34.79 -10.64 -5.95
CA GLU A 425 34.93 -11.87 -6.71
C GLU A 425 34.38 -11.70 -8.13
N GLU A 426 35.30 -11.73 -9.10
CA GLU A 426 34.97 -11.55 -10.53
C GLU A 426 33.94 -12.59 -11.03
N ASP A 427 33.98 -13.82 -10.51
CA ASP A 427 33.10 -14.92 -10.93
C ASP A 427 31.63 -14.72 -10.44
N LEU A 428 31.40 -13.99 -9.35
CA LEU A 428 30.04 -13.74 -8.80
C LEU A 428 29.35 -12.56 -9.47
N TYR A 429 30.09 -11.62 -10.03
CA TYR A 429 29.56 -10.43 -10.67
C TYR A 429 28.60 -10.74 -11.85
N PRO A 430 28.95 -11.62 -12.81
CA PRO A 430 28.05 -12.00 -13.90
C PRO A 430 26.77 -12.66 -13.41
N ILE A 431 26.85 -13.50 -12.35
CA ILE A 431 25.69 -14.16 -11.75
C ILE A 431 24.72 -13.11 -11.21
N TYR A 432 25.23 -12.14 -10.44
CA TYR A 432 24.44 -11.07 -9.88
C TYR A 432 23.80 -10.19 -10.97
N GLN A 433 24.57 -9.80 -12.00
CA GLN A 433 24.08 -9.01 -13.12
C GLN A 433 22.98 -9.74 -13.91
N SER A 434 23.16 -11.04 -14.16
CA SER A 434 22.14 -11.86 -14.80
C SER A 434 20.87 -11.93 -13.95
N ALA A 435 20.99 -12.14 -12.65
CA ALA A 435 19.86 -12.15 -11.72
C ALA A 435 19.13 -10.80 -11.69
N MET A 436 19.86 -9.68 -11.69
CA MET A 436 19.26 -8.33 -11.78
C MET A 436 18.45 -8.13 -13.05
N LYS A 437 18.98 -8.54 -14.21
CA LYS A 437 18.25 -8.45 -15.48
C LYS A 437 16.96 -9.28 -15.46
N VAL A 438 17.02 -10.51 -14.96
CA VAL A 438 15.85 -11.39 -14.84
C VAL A 438 14.85 -10.82 -13.84
N PHE A 439 15.28 -10.30 -12.70
CA PHE A 439 14.46 -9.62 -11.72
C PHE A 439 13.70 -8.44 -12.37
N ASN A 440 14.41 -7.60 -13.10
CA ASN A 440 13.82 -6.43 -13.75
C ASN A 440 12.76 -6.85 -14.80
N ILE A 441 13.08 -7.81 -15.67
CA ILE A 441 12.13 -8.34 -16.67
C ILE A 441 10.90 -8.93 -15.99
N HIS A 442 11.08 -9.73 -14.92
CA HIS A 442 9.96 -10.32 -14.17
C HIS A 442 9.00 -9.27 -13.62
N TYR A 443 9.52 -8.24 -12.94
CA TYR A 443 8.66 -7.22 -12.34
C TYR A 443 8.06 -6.24 -13.35
N LEU A 444 8.70 -5.99 -14.49
CA LEU A 444 8.09 -5.28 -15.61
C LEU A 444 6.96 -6.11 -16.22
N GLY A 445 7.15 -7.42 -16.41
CA GLY A 445 6.09 -8.34 -16.85
C GLY A 445 4.92 -8.39 -15.88
N LYS A 446 5.21 -8.53 -14.58
CA LYS A 446 4.21 -8.51 -13.50
C LYS A 446 3.42 -7.21 -13.46
N LEU A 447 4.05 -6.07 -13.75
CA LEU A 447 3.36 -4.78 -13.84
C LEU A 447 2.34 -4.75 -14.99
N LYS A 448 2.66 -5.35 -16.15
CA LYS A 448 1.71 -5.50 -17.27
C LYS A 448 0.54 -6.44 -16.92
N GLU A 449 0.82 -7.56 -16.27
CA GLU A 449 -0.21 -8.48 -15.79
C GLU A 449 -1.17 -7.79 -14.80
N LEU A 450 -0.62 -7.01 -13.85
CA LEU A 450 -1.43 -6.22 -12.91
C LEU A 450 -2.31 -5.19 -13.64
N TYR A 451 -1.80 -4.57 -14.69
CA TYR A 451 -2.59 -3.65 -15.50
C TYR A 451 -3.73 -4.37 -16.26
N ALA A 452 -3.47 -5.55 -16.80
CA ALA A 452 -4.52 -6.35 -17.45
C ALA A 452 -5.63 -6.73 -16.45
N VAL A 453 -5.25 -7.15 -15.22
CA VAL A 453 -6.22 -7.39 -14.12
C VAL A 453 -6.93 -6.11 -13.70
N PHE A 454 -6.23 -4.97 -13.67
CA PHE A 454 -6.84 -3.67 -13.36
C PHE A 454 -7.91 -3.28 -14.39
N LEU A 455 -7.73 -3.59 -15.67
CA LEU A 455 -8.71 -3.36 -16.74
C LEU A 455 -9.80 -4.48 -16.80
N SER A 456 -10.10 -5.10 -15.68
CA SER A 456 -11.14 -6.12 -15.53
C SER A 456 -12.04 -5.83 -14.33
N LYS A 457 -13.01 -6.72 -14.09
CA LYS A 457 -13.87 -6.66 -12.89
C LYS A 457 -13.11 -6.86 -11.57
N ASP A 458 -11.88 -7.36 -11.62
CA ASP A 458 -11.03 -7.63 -10.45
C ASP A 458 -10.04 -6.49 -10.13
N CYS A 459 -10.36 -5.25 -10.52
CA CYS A 459 -9.45 -4.09 -10.37
C CYS A 459 -8.91 -3.91 -8.94
N CYS A 460 -9.70 -4.21 -7.91
CA CYS A 460 -9.28 -4.12 -6.50
C CYS A 460 -8.13 -5.09 -6.20
N ARG A 461 -8.16 -6.30 -6.77
CA ARG A 461 -7.09 -7.29 -6.63
C ARG A 461 -5.78 -6.79 -7.25
N ALA A 462 -5.86 -6.11 -8.41
CA ALA A 462 -4.68 -5.53 -9.04
C ALA A 462 -3.99 -4.49 -8.15
N VAL A 463 -4.77 -3.59 -7.53
CA VAL A 463 -4.25 -2.57 -6.60
C VAL A 463 -3.60 -3.23 -5.38
N GLN A 464 -4.24 -4.25 -4.82
CA GLN A 464 -3.72 -4.99 -3.67
C GLN A 464 -2.40 -5.69 -3.98
N LEU A 465 -2.34 -6.42 -5.08
CA LEU A 465 -1.12 -7.10 -5.52
C LEU A 465 0.00 -6.10 -5.86
N PHE A 466 -0.35 -4.93 -6.41
CA PHE A 466 0.63 -3.86 -6.61
C PHE A 466 1.21 -3.37 -5.28
N LEU A 467 0.39 -3.13 -4.26
CA LEU A 467 0.85 -2.66 -2.95
C LEU A 467 1.83 -3.64 -2.29
N ILE A 468 1.59 -4.94 -2.44
CA ILE A 468 2.50 -5.99 -1.96
C ILE A 468 3.85 -5.94 -2.69
N ASN A 469 3.83 -5.77 -4.01
CA ASN A 469 5.03 -5.81 -4.87
C ASN A 469 5.65 -4.43 -5.15
N ARG A 470 5.11 -3.36 -4.58
CA ARG A 470 5.43 -1.97 -4.96
C ARG A 470 6.90 -1.62 -4.91
N LEU A 471 7.65 -2.15 -3.93
CA LEU A 471 9.07 -1.84 -3.77
C LEU A 471 9.92 -2.58 -4.81
N ASN A 472 9.59 -3.84 -5.07
CA ASN A 472 10.25 -4.62 -6.12
C ASN A 472 9.98 -4.02 -7.52
N ILE A 473 8.71 -3.66 -7.81
CA ILE A 473 8.33 -2.99 -9.07
C ILE A 473 9.05 -1.64 -9.21
N ARG A 474 9.12 -0.86 -8.13
CA ARG A 474 9.81 0.43 -8.15
C ARG A 474 11.31 0.28 -8.41
N GLN A 475 11.95 -0.71 -7.79
CA GLN A 475 13.36 -1.00 -8.01
C GLN A 475 13.59 -1.42 -9.47
N ALA A 476 12.77 -2.32 -9.99
CA ALA A 476 12.85 -2.75 -11.38
C ALA A 476 12.71 -1.57 -12.37
N LEU A 477 11.75 -0.64 -12.14
CA LEU A 477 11.62 0.56 -12.98
C LEU A 477 12.84 1.47 -12.91
N LYS A 478 13.49 1.59 -11.74
CA LYS A 478 14.66 2.42 -11.53
C LYS A 478 15.90 1.82 -12.18
N ASP A 479 16.12 0.52 -11.99
CA ASP A 479 17.35 -0.16 -12.49
C ASP A 479 17.27 -0.39 -14.00
N SER A 480 16.09 -0.72 -14.53
CA SER A 480 15.91 -0.97 -15.96
C SER A 480 16.15 0.26 -16.83
N VAL A 481 15.90 1.49 -16.34
CA VAL A 481 16.13 2.70 -17.13
C VAL A 481 17.62 3.00 -17.35
N THR A 482 18.46 2.49 -16.46
CA THR A 482 19.93 2.64 -16.55
C THR A 482 20.62 1.47 -17.26
N ASP A 483 19.87 0.39 -17.56
CA ASP A 483 20.37 -0.76 -18.31
C ASP A 483 20.08 -0.57 -19.81
N PRO A 484 21.13 -0.46 -20.67
CA PRO A 484 20.94 -0.23 -22.11
C PRO A 484 20.15 -1.33 -22.86
N ASP A 485 20.07 -2.52 -22.28
CA ASP A 485 19.31 -3.63 -22.87
C ASP A 485 17.82 -3.59 -22.47
N LEU A 486 17.47 -2.90 -21.36
CA LEU A 486 16.14 -2.90 -20.77
C LEU A 486 15.45 -1.53 -20.79
N ASP A 487 16.17 -0.44 -21.02
CA ASP A 487 15.68 0.94 -20.95
C ASP A 487 14.41 1.13 -21.81
N LYS A 488 14.46 0.68 -23.06
CA LYS A 488 13.34 0.80 -24.01
C LYS A 488 12.12 -0.01 -23.57
N MET A 489 12.34 -1.26 -23.15
CA MET A 489 11.26 -2.11 -22.65
C MET A 489 10.63 -1.53 -21.37
N CYS A 490 11.44 -0.97 -20.49
CA CYS A 490 10.99 -0.33 -19.25
C CYS A 490 10.09 0.86 -19.55
N ILE A 491 10.54 1.77 -20.42
CA ILE A 491 9.81 2.98 -20.80
C ILE A 491 8.51 2.60 -21.51
N ASP A 492 8.54 1.69 -22.49
CA ASP A 492 7.35 1.24 -23.23
C ASP A 492 6.33 0.61 -22.26
N THR A 493 6.80 -0.22 -21.31
CA THR A 493 5.93 -0.81 -20.28
C THR A 493 5.31 0.26 -19.39
N ALA A 494 6.09 1.21 -18.87
CA ALA A 494 5.60 2.25 -17.98
C ALA A 494 4.58 3.18 -18.69
N VAL A 495 4.82 3.50 -19.96
CA VAL A 495 3.90 4.28 -20.80
C VAL A 495 2.59 3.52 -21.02
N GLU A 496 2.65 2.24 -21.37
CA GLU A 496 1.46 1.38 -21.56
C GLU A 496 0.57 1.36 -20.32
N VAL A 497 1.16 1.21 -19.15
CA VAL A 497 0.43 1.08 -17.87
C VAL A 497 0.18 2.43 -17.17
N THR A 498 0.44 3.55 -17.83
CA THR A 498 0.27 4.92 -17.29
C THR A 498 -1.06 5.13 -16.54
N PRO A 499 -2.25 4.69 -17.05
CA PRO A 499 -3.50 4.89 -16.33
C PRO A 499 -3.56 4.19 -14.97
N PHE A 500 -2.89 3.05 -14.84
CA PHE A 500 -2.76 2.32 -13.58
C PHE A 500 -1.75 2.98 -12.64
N LEU A 501 -0.56 3.30 -13.15
CA LEU A 501 0.47 3.98 -12.34
C LEU A 501 -0.01 5.32 -11.78
N ALA A 502 -0.80 6.08 -12.55
CA ALA A 502 -1.39 7.33 -12.09
C ALA A 502 -2.43 7.15 -10.95
N LYS A 503 -2.98 5.94 -10.76
CA LYS A 503 -3.87 5.62 -9.63
C LYS A 503 -3.13 5.12 -8.39
N VAL A 504 -2.03 4.38 -8.59
CA VAL A 504 -1.30 3.72 -7.49
C VAL A 504 -0.06 4.49 -7.03
N PHE A 505 0.52 5.36 -7.89
CA PHE A 505 1.57 6.28 -7.53
C PHE A 505 0.98 7.65 -7.17
N ARG A 506 1.67 8.36 -6.30
CA ARG A 506 1.45 9.79 -6.10
C ARG A 506 2.03 10.59 -7.25
N LYS A 507 1.49 11.78 -7.44
CA LYS A 507 1.93 12.72 -8.48
C LYS A 507 3.45 12.92 -8.49
N GLU A 508 4.03 13.26 -7.32
CA GLU A 508 5.47 13.54 -7.19
C GLU A 508 6.31 12.31 -7.55
N LYS A 509 5.88 11.15 -7.06
CA LYS A 509 6.58 9.89 -7.34
C LYS A 509 6.46 9.46 -8.80
N PHE A 510 5.27 9.60 -9.37
CA PHE A 510 5.05 9.35 -10.78
C PHE A 510 5.95 10.25 -11.64
N LEU A 511 5.93 11.56 -11.37
CA LEU A 511 6.74 12.53 -12.10
C LEU A 511 8.24 12.31 -11.90
N SER A 512 8.70 11.89 -10.72
CA SER A 512 10.09 11.51 -10.49
C SER A 512 10.54 10.33 -11.34
N VAL A 513 9.70 9.29 -11.47
CA VAL A 513 10.00 8.12 -12.31
C VAL A 513 10.00 8.49 -13.79
N PHE A 514 8.95 9.18 -14.27
CA PHE A 514 8.87 9.58 -15.67
C PHE A 514 9.90 10.66 -16.04
N GLY A 515 10.31 11.51 -15.09
CA GLY A 515 11.42 12.44 -15.28
C GLY A 515 12.75 11.74 -15.64
N MET A 516 13.04 10.60 -14.96
CA MET A 516 14.23 9.78 -15.33
C MET A 516 14.08 9.21 -16.75
N PHE A 517 12.89 8.79 -17.15
CA PHE A 517 12.62 8.29 -18.49
C PHE A 517 12.77 9.38 -19.57
N THR A 518 12.23 10.58 -19.30
CA THR A 518 12.37 11.71 -20.22
C THR A 518 13.82 12.14 -20.39
N GLU A 519 14.62 12.13 -19.34
CA GLU A 519 16.07 12.40 -19.40
C GLU A 519 16.82 11.35 -20.21
N ALA A 520 16.53 10.05 -19.98
CA ALA A 520 17.11 8.96 -20.74
C ALA A 520 16.77 9.04 -22.24
N CYS A 521 15.51 9.36 -22.59
CA CYS A 521 15.09 9.54 -23.97
C CYS A 521 15.76 10.75 -24.64
N LYS A 522 16.00 11.86 -23.89
CA LYS A 522 16.77 13.02 -24.41
C LYS A 522 18.22 12.64 -24.68
N ALA A 523 18.85 11.90 -23.77
CA ALA A 523 20.24 11.49 -23.92
C ALA A 523 20.44 10.54 -25.11
N SER A 524 19.43 9.73 -25.44
CA SER A 524 19.46 8.77 -26.58
C SER A 524 18.85 9.32 -27.88
N ASP A 525 18.38 10.57 -27.90
CA ASP A 525 17.62 11.23 -29.01
C ASP A 525 16.39 10.42 -29.47
N ASP A 526 15.78 9.65 -28.55
CA ASP A 526 14.56 8.88 -28.84
C ASP A 526 13.31 9.77 -28.74
N LYS A 527 13.02 10.49 -29.81
CA LYS A 527 11.89 11.44 -29.89
C LYS A 527 10.56 10.76 -29.66
N LYS A 528 10.40 9.50 -30.09
CA LYS A 528 9.14 8.78 -29.91
C LYS A 528 8.86 8.55 -28.43
N ARG A 529 9.76 7.85 -27.72
CA ARG A 529 9.58 7.56 -26.29
C ARG A 529 9.58 8.83 -25.46
N TYR A 530 10.32 9.86 -25.86
CA TYR A 530 10.27 11.17 -25.20
C TYR A 530 8.86 11.77 -25.26
N SER A 531 8.20 11.78 -26.45
CA SER A 531 6.81 12.26 -26.59
C SER A 531 5.81 11.44 -25.80
N ASP A 532 6.04 10.12 -25.71
CA ASP A 532 5.18 9.19 -24.98
C ASP A 532 5.28 9.41 -23.47
N CYS A 533 6.49 9.66 -22.96
CA CYS A 533 6.71 10.06 -21.56
C CYS A 533 6.06 11.42 -21.24
N LEU A 534 6.20 12.44 -22.10
CA LEU A 534 5.52 13.71 -21.92
C LEU A 534 4.00 13.56 -21.84
N THR A 535 3.43 12.67 -22.67
CA THR A 535 2.01 12.35 -22.64
C THR A 535 1.59 11.75 -21.30
N SER A 536 2.39 10.85 -20.75
CA SER A 536 2.16 10.19 -19.47
C SER A 536 2.29 11.17 -18.29
N GLU A 537 3.29 12.04 -18.29
CA GLU A 537 3.45 13.11 -17.31
C GLU A 537 2.27 14.09 -17.32
N ALA A 538 1.86 14.53 -18.51
CA ALA A 538 0.71 15.41 -18.68
C ALA A 538 -0.57 14.80 -18.16
N TYR A 539 -0.79 13.50 -18.41
CA TYR A 539 -1.93 12.77 -17.87
C TYR A 539 -1.92 12.67 -16.36
N CYS A 540 -0.77 12.38 -15.77
CA CYS A 540 -0.62 12.34 -14.31
C CYS A 540 -0.96 13.70 -13.68
N ILE A 541 -0.42 14.78 -14.23
CA ILE A 541 -0.70 16.16 -13.77
C ILE A 541 -2.20 16.43 -13.87
N LEU A 542 -2.83 16.11 -15.00
CA LEU A 542 -4.27 16.33 -15.24
C LEU A 542 -5.13 15.50 -14.27
N SER A 543 -4.78 14.25 -14.02
CA SER A 543 -5.55 13.34 -13.16
C SER A 543 -5.51 13.73 -11.68
N HIS A 544 -4.46 14.42 -11.25
CA HIS A 544 -4.29 14.89 -9.87
C HIS A 544 -4.62 16.39 -9.68
N CYS A 545 -5.04 17.07 -10.74
CA CYS A 545 -5.43 18.48 -10.65
C CYS A 545 -6.87 18.61 -10.13
N ALA A 546 -7.04 19.39 -9.06
CA ALA A 546 -8.37 19.71 -8.52
C ALA A 546 -9.06 20.90 -9.22
N CYS A 547 -8.39 21.52 -10.18
CA CYS A 547 -8.85 22.73 -10.85
C CYS A 547 -9.96 22.40 -11.86
N HIS A 548 -10.97 23.26 -11.95
CA HIS A 548 -11.96 23.20 -13.03
C HIS A 548 -11.40 23.58 -14.41
N LEU A 549 -10.31 24.35 -14.39
CA LEU A 549 -9.56 24.72 -15.58
C LEU A 549 -8.41 23.74 -15.79
N PRO A 550 -8.04 23.42 -17.03
CA PRO A 550 -6.91 22.54 -17.32
C PRO A 550 -5.62 23.16 -16.79
N CYS A 551 -4.82 22.35 -16.10
CA CYS A 551 -3.53 22.78 -15.59
C CYS A 551 -2.62 23.22 -16.75
N PRO A 552 -2.10 24.48 -16.78
CA PRO A 552 -1.30 24.97 -17.89
C PRO A 552 -0.09 24.09 -18.21
N SER A 553 0.55 23.52 -17.18
CA SER A 553 1.70 22.63 -17.35
C SER A 553 1.34 21.30 -18.02
N ALA A 554 0.13 20.77 -17.78
CA ALA A 554 -0.34 19.56 -18.47
C ALA A 554 -0.63 19.85 -19.96
N VAL A 555 -1.29 20.98 -20.23
CA VAL A 555 -1.58 21.41 -21.59
C VAL A 555 -0.31 21.66 -22.40
N ALA A 556 0.70 22.31 -21.80
CA ALA A 556 1.99 22.54 -22.43
C ALA A 556 2.67 21.23 -22.84
N ARG A 557 2.74 20.24 -21.94
CA ARG A 557 3.31 18.92 -22.24
C ARG A 557 2.55 18.15 -23.32
N PHE A 558 1.22 18.17 -23.28
CA PHE A 558 0.43 17.54 -24.34
C PHE A 558 0.66 18.21 -25.70
N LYS A 559 0.77 19.54 -25.76
CA LYS A 559 1.06 20.27 -27.01
C LYS A 559 2.45 19.94 -27.54
N GLU A 560 3.44 19.85 -26.67
CA GLU A 560 4.82 19.46 -27.02
C GLU A 560 4.83 18.02 -27.56
N ALA A 561 4.16 17.09 -26.87
CA ALA A 561 4.02 15.70 -27.33
C ALA A 561 3.33 15.62 -28.70
N ASP A 562 2.19 16.29 -28.90
CA ASP A 562 1.47 16.30 -30.19
C ASP A 562 2.36 16.86 -31.33
N LYS A 563 3.15 17.92 -31.06
CA LYS A 563 4.09 18.48 -32.05
C LYS A 563 5.14 17.43 -32.45
N ILE A 564 5.78 16.79 -31.48
CA ILE A 564 6.80 15.75 -31.74
C ILE A 564 6.18 14.57 -32.49
N GLN A 565 5.01 14.09 -32.07
CA GLN A 565 4.32 12.98 -32.71
C GLN A 565 3.98 13.28 -34.18
N LYS A 566 3.63 14.53 -34.51
CA LYS A 566 3.46 14.99 -35.90
C LYS A 566 4.79 15.00 -36.68
N GLU A 567 5.86 15.47 -36.06
CA GLU A 567 7.20 15.50 -36.68
C GLU A 567 7.70 14.11 -37.06
N ILE A 568 7.50 13.11 -36.15
CA ILE A 568 7.90 11.71 -36.39
C ILE A 568 6.86 10.93 -37.22
N LYS A 569 5.77 11.56 -37.65
CA LYS A 569 4.65 10.96 -38.41
C LYS A 569 4.00 9.77 -37.71
N ASP A 570 3.92 9.80 -36.38
CA ASP A 570 3.18 8.79 -35.62
C ASP A 570 1.67 9.09 -35.71
N ASN A 571 1.00 8.46 -36.67
CA ASN A 571 -0.43 8.69 -36.95
C ASN A 571 -1.35 7.56 -36.45
N SER A 572 -0.80 6.51 -35.82
CA SER A 572 -1.55 5.29 -35.53
C SER A 572 -1.34 4.71 -34.14
N SER A 573 -0.43 5.24 -33.32
CA SER A 573 -0.17 4.66 -32.01
C SER A 573 -1.31 4.94 -31.01
N LEU A 574 -1.54 4.02 -30.08
CA LEU A 574 -2.50 4.21 -28.99
C LEU A 574 -2.10 5.39 -28.08
N VAL A 575 -0.79 5.65 -27.92
CA VAL A 575 -0.30 6.78 -27.13
C VAL A 575 -0.65 8.10 -27.80
N ARG A 576 -0.53 8.19 -29.15
CA ARG A 576 -1.02 9.35 -29.91
C ARG A 576 -2.51 9.57 -29.69
N ALA A 577 -3.32 8.49 -29.85
CA ALA A 577 -4.76 8.59 -29.59
C ALA A 577 -5.05 9.04 -28.15
N PHE A 578 -4.26 8.60 -27.19
CA PHE A 578 -4.38 9.02 -25.79
C PHE A 578 -4.03 10.50 -25.62
N CYS A 579 -2.93 10.97 -26.21
CA CYS A 579 -2.50 12.37 -26.20
C CYS A 579 -3.59 13.27 -26.80
N LEU A 580 -4.05 12.97 -28.01
CA LEU A 580 -5.08 13.73 -28.71
C LEU A 580 -6.39 13.82 -27.94
N SER A 581 -6.85 12.68 -27.37
CA SER A 581 -8.08 12.63 -26.57
C SER A 581 -8.00 13.51 -25.32
N LYS A 582 -6.88 13.46 -24.59
CA LYS A 582 -6.70 14.26 -23.37
C LYS A 582 -6.46 15.76 -23.68
N LEU A 583 -5.71 16.07 -24.72
CA LEU A 583 -5.53 17.43 -25.20
C LEU A 583 -6.86 18.03 -25.66
N GLY A 584 -7.66 17.26 -26.42
CA GLY A 584 -9.01 17.65 -26.83
C GLY A 584 -9.93 17.92 -25.64
N ARG A 585 -9.88 17.08 -24.58
CA ARG A 585 -10.61 17.33 -23.33
C ARG A 585 -10.16 18.65 -22.67
N CYS A 586 -8.86 18.96 -22.67
CA CYS A 586 -8.36 20.20 -22.14
C CYS A 586 -8.88 21.43 -22.93
N PHE A 587 -8.95 21.37 -24.25
CA PHE A 587 -9.57 22.42 -25.07
C PHE A 587 -11.07 22.54 -24.80
N GLY A 588 -11.78 21.41 -24.64
CA GLY A 588 -13.19 21.43 -24.21
C GLY A 588 -13.40 22.17 -22.90
N GLN A 589 -12.51 21.96 -21.89
CA GLN A 589 -12.54 22.71 -20.62
C GLN A 589 -12.28 24.21 -20.79
N GLN A 590 -11.54 24.59 -21.82
CA GLN A 590 -11.31 26.00 -22.20
C GLN A 590 -12.46 26.59 -23.03
N LYS A 591 -13.54 25.83 -23.22
CA LYS A 591 -14.69 26.15 -24.06
C LYS A 591 -14.36 26.31 -25.55
N ASP A 592 -13.29 25.66 -26.01
CA ASP A 592 -12.86 25.65 -27.41
C ASP A 592 -13.22 24.30 -28.08
N LEU A 593 -14.47 24.19 -28.52
CA LEU A 593 -14.94 22.98 -29.22
C LEU A 593 -14.31 22.82 -30.62
N HIS A 594 -13.91 23.93 -31.25
CA HIS A 594 -13.30 23.87 -32.58
C HIS A 594 -11.98 23.10 -32.55
N GLU A 595 -11.17 23.28 -31.53
CA GLU A 595 -9.92 22.58 -31.33
C GLU A 595 -10.12 21.20 -30.65
N ALA A 596 -11.17 21.06 -29.83
CA ALA A 596 -11.43 19.84 -29.07
C ALA A 596 -11.93 18.66 -29.94
N LEU A 597 -13.01 18.91 -30.74
CA LEU A 597 -13.72 17.85 -31.45
C LEU A 597 -12.88 17.12 -32.48
N PRO A 598 -12.10 17.80 -33.36
CA PRO A 598 -11.30 17.09 -34.37
C PRO A 598 -10.30 16.13 -33.73
N ARG A 599 -9.62 16.55 -32.62
CA ARG A 599 -8.63 15.74 -31.94
C ARG A 599 -9.24 14.52 -31.29
N ILE A 600 -10.37 14.67 -30.60
CA ILE A 600 -11.04 13.53 -29.95
C ILE A 600 -11.58 12.56 -31.00
N LYS A 601 -12.13 13.06 -32.11
CA LYS A 601 -12.61 12.21 -33.23
C LYS A 601 -11.45 11.44 -33.86
N GLU A 602 -10.32 12.09 -34.16
CA GLU A 602 -9.10 11.44 -34.65
C GLU A 602 -8.64 10.33 -33.67
N ALA A 603 -8.63 10.61 -32.38
CA ALA A 603 -8.28 9.63 -31.35
C ALA A 603 -9.22 8.42 -31.33
N ILE A 604 -10.53 8.63 -31.54
CA ILE A 604 -11.52 7.54 -31.61
C ILE A 604 -11.25 6.68 -32.84
N GLU A 605 -10.97 7.28 -33.99
CA GLU A 605 -10.71 6.51 -35.24
C GLU A 605 -9.42 5.67 -35.11
N ILE A 606 -8.34 6.22 -34.53
CA ILE A 606 -7.13 5.44 -34.24
C ILE A 606 -7.47 4.24 -33.35
N ARG A 607 -8.23 4.44 -32.28
CA ARG A 607 -8.62 3.38 -31.34
C ARG A 607 -9.50 2.29 -31.98
N LYS A 608 -10.38 2.66 -32.91
CA LYS A 608 -11.18 1.70 -33.70
C LYS A 608 -10.31 0.78 -34.55
N GLN A 609 -9.23 1.29 -35.15
CA GLN A 609 -8.27 0.48 -35.91
C GLN A 609 -7.61 -0.60 -35.06
N HIS A 610 -7.38 -0.33 -33.77
CA HIS A 610 -6.82 -1.29 -32.81
C HIS A 610 -7.84 -2.29 -32.27
N LYS A 611 -9.12 -2.18 -32.60
CA LYS A 611 -10.23 -3.08 -32.21
C LYS A 611 -10.42 -3.22 -30.69
N ASP A 612 -9.91 -2.28 -29.90
CA ASP A 612 -10.07 -2.29 -28.45
C ASP A 612 -11.32 -1.52 -28.04
N LYS A 613 -12.35 -2.26 -27.63
CA LYS A 613 -13.65 -1.71 -27.24
C LYS A 613 -13.55 -0.73 -26.06
N ILE A 614 -12.71 -1.05 -25.04
CA ILE A 614 -12.58 -0.21 -23.84
C ILE A 614 -11.98 1.15 -24.21
N PHE A 615 -10.89 1.17 -25.01
CA PHE A 615 -10.26 2.43 -25.42
C PHE A 615 -11.12 3.26 -26.36
N VAL A 616 -11.93 2.63 -27.20
CA VAL A 616 -12.95 3.34 -28.01
C VAL A 616 -13.97 4.01 -27.09
N ALA A 617 -14.49 3.28 -26.08
CA ALA A 617 -15.44 3.81 -25.10
C ALA A 617 -14.85 4.97 -24.28
N VAL A 618 -13.54 4.91 -23.91
CA VAL A 618 -12.81 6.04 -23.30
C VAL A 618 -12.83 7.26 -24.21
N GLY A 619 -12.69 7.09 -25.53
CA GLY A 619 -12.77 8.18 -26.49
C GLY A 619 -14.13 8.88 -26.49
N TYR A 620 -15.21 8.11 -26.52
CA TYR A 620 -16.57 8.65 -26.45
C TYR A 620 -16.87 9.32 -25.10
N LYS A 621 -16.34 8.79 -24.00
CA LYS A 621 -16.40 9.47 -22.68
C LYS A 621 -15.72 10.85 -22.72
N ASP A 622 -14.52 10.95 -23.30
CA ASP A 622 -13.81 12.22 -23.43
C ASP A 622 -14.54 13.19 -24.39
N LEU A 623 -15.18 12.66 -25.43
CA LEU A 623 -16.06 13.43 -26.33
C LEU A 623 -17.26 14.01 -25.56
N GLY A 624 -17.95 13.17 -24.78
CA GLY A 624 -19.04 13.62 -23.92
C GLY A 624 -18.59 14.66 -22.89
N ALA A 625 -17.35 14.54 -22.34
CA ALA A 625 -16.81 15.54 -21.45
C ALA A 625 -16.59 16.89 -22.15
N ALA A 626 -16.08 16.90 -23.40
CA ALA A 626 -15.90 18.13 -24.17
C ALA A 626 -17.24 18.83 -24.43
N TYR A 627 -18.29 18.09 -24.77
CA TYR A 627 -19.65 18.63 -24.91
C TYR A 627 -20.19 19.19 -23.59
N ALA A 628 -20.05 18.45 -22.48
CA ALA A 628 -20.55 18.88 -21.17
C ALA A 628 -19.88 20.17 -20.68
N PHE A 629 -18.58 20.36 -20.91
CA PHE A 629 -17.88 21.60 -20.57
C PHE A 629 -18.36 22.83 -21.39
N ASN A 630 -19.02 22.56 -22.51
CA ASN A 630 -19.61 23.60 -23.40
C ASN A 630 -21.14 23.65 -23.27
N ASP A 631 -21.66 23.25 -22.13
CA ASP A 631 -23.07 23.31 -21.74
C ASP A 631 -24.02 22.44 -22.62
N ALA A 632 -23.46 21.60 -23.51
CA ALA A 632 -24.19 20.66 -24.35
C ALA A 632 -24.39 19.30 -23.64
N HIS A 633 -25.12 19.32 -22.52
CA HIS A 633 -25.26 18.17 -21.63
C HIS A 633 -26.11 17.03 -22.20
N GLN A 634 -27.04 17.31 -23.12
CA GLN A 634 -27.84 16.27 -23.80
C GLN A 634 -26.98 15.42 -24.72
N GLU A 635 -26.19 16.06 -25.58
CA GLU A 635 -25.23 15.40 -26.45
C GLU A 635 -24.18 14.63 -25.68
N ALA A 636 -23.70 15.22 -24.57
CA ALA A 636 -22.74 14.58 -23.68
C ALA A 636 -23.26 13.24 -23.15
N ASN A 637 -24.48 13.22 -22.61
CA ASN A 637 -25.08 12.00 -22.07
C ASN A 637 -25.42 11.01 -23.18
N LYS A 638 -25.90 11.46 -24.34
CA LYS A 638 -26.14 10.59 -25.51
C LYS A 638 -24.90 9.74 -25.85
N PHE A 639 -23.74 10.38 -26.01
CA PHE A 639 -22.50 9.65 -26.33
C PHE A 639 -22.06 8.71 -25.22
N ARG A 640 -22.24 9.11 -23.96
CA ARG A 640 -21.87 8.29 -22.81
C ARG A 640 -22.77 7.06 -22.65
N GLU A 641 -24.08 7.21 -22.84
CA GLU A 641 -25.08 6.14 -22.73
C GLU A 641 -24.98 5.15 -23.89
N GLU A 642 -24.79 5.65 -25.14
CA GLU A 642 -24.83 4.84 -26.33
C GLU A 642 -23.50 4.06 -26.55
N TYR A 643 -22.34 4.70 -26.25
CA TYR A 643 -21.05 4.13 -26.64
C TYR A 643 -20.13 3.78 -25.45
N SER A 644 -20.26 4.43 -24.30
CA SER A 644 -19.31 4.22 -23.21
C SER A 644 -19.86 3.32 -22.10
N LEU A 645 -21.06 3.59 -21.61
CA LEU A 645 -21.63 2.91 -20.45
C LEU A 645 -21.83 1.40 -20.66
N PRO A 646 -22.39 0.92 -21.81
CA PRO A 646 -22.56 -0.52 -22.02
C PRO A 646 -21.24 -1.28 -22.01
N VAL A 647 -20.21 -0.73 -22.67
CA VAL A 647 -18.89 -1.34 -22.74
C VAL A 647 -18.23 -1.38 -21.36
N TYR A 648 -18.35 -0.31 -20.57
CA TYR A 648 -17.78 -0.26 -19.21
C TYR A 648 -18.46 -1.25 -18.27
N LEU A 649 -19.78 -1.35 -18.31
CA LEU A 649 -20.51 -2.32 -17.49
C LEU A 649 -20.19 -3.77 -17.87
N GLU A 650 -20.09 -4.06 -19.16
CA GLU A 650 -19.76 -5.40 -19.65
C GLU A 650 -18.32 -5.81 -19.30
N SER A 651 -17.35 -4.91 -19.57
CA SER A 651 -15.92 -5.23 -19.48
C SER A 651 -15.31 -4.98 -18.10
N LEU A 652 -15.72 -3.90 -17.43
CA LEU A 652 -15.11 -3.43 -16.19
C LEU A 652 -16.01 -3.67 -14.95
N GLY A 653 -17.35 -3.70 -15.13
CA GLY A 653 -18.29 -3.85 -14.01
C GLY A 653 -18.14 -2.74 -12.96
N ASP A 654 -18.05 -3.13 -11.69
CA ASP A 654 -17.87 -2.24 -10.53
C ASP A 654 -16.43 -1.70 -10.47
N HIS A 655 -16.12 -0.80 -11.37
CA HIS A 655 -14.76 -0.27 -11.57
C HIS A 655 -14.71 1.24 -11.32
N PRO A 656 -13.58 1.81 -10.79
CA PRO A 656 -13.44 3.25 -10.61
C PRO A 656 -13.67 4.07 -11.89
N PHE A 657 -13.36 3.53 -13.07
CA PHE A 657 -13.63 4.21 -14.35
C PHE A 657 -15.12 4.24 -14.69
N THR A 658 -15.85 3.15 -14.40
CA THR A 658 -17.31 3.09 -14.57
C THR A 658 -18.00 4.09 -13.64
N ALA A 659 -17.55 4.13 -12.38
CA ALA A 659 -18.04 5.10 -11.40
C ALA A 659 -17.78 6.55 -11.86
N THR A 660 -16.60 6.84 -12.42
CA THR A 660 -16.28 8.17 -12.95
C THR A 660 -17.18 8.55 -14.13
N LEU A 661 -17.50 7.59 -15.01
CA LEU A 661 -18.43 7.83 -16.11
C LEU A 661 -19.84 8.15 -15.59
N MET A 662 -20.32 7.40 -14.58
CA MET A 662 -21.61 7.62 -13.96
C MET A 662 -21.69 8.96 -13.22
N ASP A 663 -20.63 9.38 -12.53
CA ASP A 663 -20.55 10.73 -11.93
C ASP A 663 -20.66 11.82 -13.00
N ASP A 664 -19.90 11.69 -14.10
CA ASP A 664 -19.93 12.64 -15.22
C ASP A 664 -21.35 12.73 -15.84
N MET A 665 -22.07 11.61 -15.90
CA MET A 665 -23.47 11.56 -16.36
C MET A 665 -24.40 12.21 -15.37
N GLY A 666 -24.26 11.88 -14.07
CA GLY A 666 -25.04 12.47 -13.00
C GLY A 666 -24.93 14.00 -12.96
N ILE A 667 -23.71 14.52 -13.09
CA ILE A 667 -23.47 15.98 -13.17
C ILE A 667 -24.16 16.59 -14.38
N SER A 668 -24.11 15.93 -15.55
CA SER A 668 -24.79 16.42 -16.74
C SER A 668 -26.31 16.38 -16.62
N TYR A 669 -26.90 15.34 -16.00
CA TYR A 669 -28.34 15.29 -15.71
C TYR A 669 -28.77 16.36 -14.70
N GLN A 670 -27.92 16.62 -13.70
CA GLN A 670 -28.14 17.73 -12.74
C GLN A 670 -28.20 19.09 -13.45
N ALA A 671 -27.30 19.35 -14.41
CA ALA A 671 -27.30 20.57 -15.20
C ALA A 671 -28.54 20.72 -16.09
N LEU A 672 -29.12 19.59 -16.55
CA LEU A 672 -30.37 19.54 -17.30
C LEU A 672 -31.63 19.66 -16.42
N GLY A 673 -31.48 19.76 -15.09
CA GLY A 673 -32.61 19.81 -14.16
C GLY A 673 -33.27 18.44 -13.91
N ASN A 674 -32.76 17.35 -14.47
CA ASN A 674 -33.26 16.00 -14.22
C ASN A 674 -32.58 15.39 -12.98
N TYR A 675 -33.03 15.85 -11.82
CA TYR A 675 -32.42 15.47 -10.53
C TYR A 675 -32.63 13.98 -10.19
N GLU A 676 -33.71 13.35 -10.66
CA GLU A 676 -33.93 11.92 -10.41
C GLU A 676 -32.88 11.03 -11.09
N SER A 677 -32.64 11.27 -12.39
CA SER A 677 -31.59 10.59 -13.11
C SER A 677 -30.22 10.90 -12.54
N ALA A 678 -29.96 12.16 -12.16
CA ALA A 678 -28.71 12.57 -11.53
C ALA A 678 -28.43 11.77 -10.24
N ILE A 679 -29.41 11.71 -9.33
CA ILE A 679 -29.31 10.99 -8.06
C ILE A 679 -29.09 9.48 -8.30
N LYS A 680 -29.81 8.89 -9.27
CA LYS A 680 -29.64 7.47 -9.63
C LYS A 680 -28.20 7.16 -10.02
N PHE A 681 -27.62 7.91 -10.97
CA PHE A 681 -26.24 7.68 -11.43
C PHE A 681 -25.20 7.98 -10.36
N LEU A 682 -25.38 9.03 -9.56
CA LEU A 682 -24.46 9.40 -8.49
C LEU A 682 -24.48 8.40 -7.31
N ARG A 683 -25.65 7.85 -6.96
CA ARG A 683 -25.75 6.75 -5.96
C ARG A 683 -25.02 5.51 -6.44
N GLU A 684 -25.18 5.14 -7.70
CA GLU A 684 -24.52 3.97 -8.27
C GLU A 684 -22.99 4.17 -8.35
N ALA A 685 -22.53 5.35 -8.76
CA ALA A 685 -21.12 5.71 -8.73
C ALA A 685 -20.52 5.63 -7.30
N LEU A 686 -21.27 6.13 -6.32
CA LEU A 686 -20.88 6.08 -4.91
C LEU A 686 -20.80 4.63 -4.40
N ARG A 687 -21.79 3.79 -4.75
CA ARG A 687 -21.77 2.35 -4.40
C ARG A 687 -20.51 1.67 -4.93
N MET A 688 -20.22 1.84 -6.21
CA MET A 688 -19.04 1.25 -6.86
C MET A 688 -17.73 1.71 -6.22
N ARG A 689 -17.62 3.01 -5.87
CA ARG A 689 -16.41 3.55 -5.26
C ARG A 689 -16.23 3.12 -3.81
N ASN A 690 -17.31 3.03 -3.05
CA ASN A 690 -17.24 2.49 -1.69
C ASN A 690 -16.73 1.05 -1.69
N GLN A 691 -17.14 0.24 -2.65
CA GLN A 691 -16.68 -1.15 -2.79
C GLN A 691 -15.23 -1.26 -3.28
N SER A 692 -14.81 -0.40 -4.21
CA SER A 692 -13.51 -0.51 -4.87
C SER A 692 -12.39 0.31 -4.24
N LEU A 693 -12.71 1.46 -3.65
CA LEU A 693 -11.74 2.44 -3.16
C LEU A 693 -11.90 2.75 -1.65
N GLY A 694 -13.06 2.46 -1.05
CA GLY A 694 -13.35 2.83 0.33
C GLY A 694 -13.23 4.34 0.59
N ASP A 695 -12.60 4.72 1.70
CA ASP A 695 -12.34 6.12 2.04
C ASP A 695 -11.28 6.73 1.11
N HIS A 696 -11.70 7.16 -0.06
CA HIS A 696 -10.84 7.73 -1.10
C HIS A 696 -11.35 9.10 -1.55
N GLN A 697 -10.48 9.96 -2.06
CA GLN A 697 -10.85 11.28 -2.57
C GLN A 697 -11.97 11.22 -3.62
N GLU A 698 -11.92 10.26 -4.53
CA GLU A 698 -12.96 10.10 -5.54
C GLU A 698 -14.30 9.68 -4.93
N THR A 699 -14.30 8.87 -3.86
CA THR A 699 -15.50 8.51 -3.10
C THR A 699 -16.12 9.74 -2.45
N ALA A 700 -15.30 10.59 -1.79
CA ALA A 700 -15.76 11.85 -1.23
C ALA A 700 -16.36 12.79 -2.29
N ARG A 701 -15.81 12.77 -3.51
CA ARG A 701 -16.32 13.55 -4.63
C ARG A 701 -17.71 13.06 -5.08
N SER A 702 -17.95 11.74 -5.12
CA SER A 702 -19.28 11.18 -5.39
C SER A 702 -20.28 11.54 -4.30
N PHE A 703 -19.89 11.48 -3.02
CA PHE A 703 -20.73 11.96 -1.91
C PHE A 703 -21.10 13.43 -2.07
N HIS A 704 -20.13 14.29 -2.37
CA HIS A 704 -20.37 15.72 -2.60
C HIS A 704 -21.33 15.97 -3.77
N GLY A 705 -21.12 15.29 -4.91
CA GLY A 705 -21.99 15.38 -6.08
C GLY A 705 -23.44 14.95 -5.79
N LEU A 706 -23.58 13.83 -5.08
CA LEU A 706 -24.88 13.30 -4.67
C LEU A 706 -25.59 14.26 -3.69
N GLY A 707 -24.89 14.75 -2.67
CA GLY A 707 -25.46 15.70 -1.71
C GLY A 707 -25.94 16.99 -2.38
N LYS A 708 -25.17 17.49 -3.37
CA LYS A 708 -25.59 18.65 -4.17
C LYS A 708 -26.86 18.36 -5.01
N ALA A 709 -26.93 17.19 -5.65
CA ALA A 709 -28.11 16.80 -6.45
C ALA A 709 -29.37 16.65 -5.58
N LEU A 710 -29.23 16.05 -4.37
CA LEU A 710 -30.30 15.94 -3.39
C LEU A 710 -30.78 17.31 -2.90
N ALA A 711 -29.84 18.23 -2.61
CA ALA A 711 -30.18 19.60 -2.21
C ALA A 711 -30.98 20.33 -3.31
N MET A 712 -30.59 20.20 -4.56
CA MET A 712 -31.28 20.81 -5.70
C MET A 712 -32.68 20.18 -5.94
N LYS A 713 -32.87 18.90 -5.58
CA LYS A 713 -34.20 18.25 -5.61
C LYS A 713 -35.10 18.71 -4.43
N GLY A 714 -34.51 19.27 -3.37
CA GLY A 714 -35.23 19.67 -2.15
C GLY A 714 -35.17 18.64 -1.01
N GLU A 715 -34.47 17.53 -1.17
CA GLU A 715 -34.25 16.48 -0.15
C GLU A 715 -33.13 16.90 0.82
N LEU A 716 -33.37 18.00 1.55
CA LEU A 716 -32.36 18.75 2.31
C LEU A 716 -31.72 17.95 3.45
N ASN A 717 -32.48 17.09 4.15
CA ASN A 717 -31.95 16.31 5.27
C ASN A 717 -30.97 15.22 4.76
N GLU A 718 -31.34 14.49 3.71
CA GLU A 718 -30.49 13.47 3.08
C GLU A 718 -29.26 14.13 2.44
N ALA A 719 -29.42 15.32 1.83
CA ALA A 719 -28.34 16.12 1.31
C ALA A 719 -27.29 16.47 2.38
N LEU A 720 -27.76 16.93 3.55
CA LEU A 720 -26.89 17.28 4.67
C LEU A 720 -26.09 16.08 5.18
N GLU A 721 -26.75 14.94 5.37
CA GLU A 721 -26.11 13.70 5.79
C GLU A 721 -25.06 13.23 4.76
N THR A 722 -25.42 13.24 3.50
CA THR A 722 -24.53 12.86 2.39
C THR A 722 -23.30 13.78 2.30
N LEU A 723 -23.48 15.11 2.43
CA LEU A 723 -22.38 16.07 2.43
C LEU A 723 -21.48 15.91 3.67
N ARG A 724 -22.03 15.59 4.83
CA ARG A 724 -21.25 15.25 6.02
C ARG A 724 -20.43 13.96 5.82
N GLY A 725 -20.99 12.98 5.09
CA GLY A 725 -20.25 11.80 4.63
C GLY A 725 -19.05 12.16 3.75
N ALA A 726 -19.23 13.08 2.80
CA ALA A 726 -18.12 13.62 1.99
C ALA A 726 -17.06 14.29 2.87
N LEU A 727 -17.49 15.18 3.79
CA LEU A 727 -16.59 15.91 4.68
C LEU A 727 -15.76 14.98 5.55
N ARG A 728 -16.39 13.96 6.15
CA ARG A 728 -15.70 12.95 6.96
C ARG A 728 -14.55 12.29 6.18
N ILE A 729 -14.79 11.90 4.94
CA ILE A 729 -13.74 11.30 4.10
C ILE A 729 -12.70 12.35 3.69
N GLN A 730 -13.12 13.57 3.33
CA GLN A 730 -12.22 14.65 2.96
C GLN A 730 -11.30 15.06 4.10
N ASP A 731 -11.82 15.17 5.32
CA ASP A 731 -11.01 15.45 6.51
C ASP A 731 -9.95 14.37 6.75
N LYS A 732 -10.34 13.11 6.57
CA LYS A 732 -9.45 11.96 6.72
C LYS A 732 -8.39 11.87 5.62
N VAL A 733 -8.74 12.23 4.37
CA VAL A 733 -7.93 11.97 3.18
C VAL A 733 -7.21 13.22 2.66
N LEU A 734 -7.83 14.39 2.76
CA LEU A 734 -7.36 15.64 2.14
C LEU A 734 -6.95 16.70 3.17
N GLY A 735 -7.50 16.67 4.38
CA GLY A 735 -7.29 17.71 5.38
C GLY A 735 -7.73 19.10 4.88
N ASN A 736 -6.86 20.13 5.03
CA ASN A 736 -7.11 21.48 4.53
C ASN A 736 -6.92 21.56 3.01
N HIS A 737 -7.98 21.27 2.29
CA HIS A 737 -7.96 21.24 0.83
C HIS A 737 -9.15 22.00 0.24
N GLN A 738 -9.01 22.51 -0.98
CA GLN A 738 -10.06 23.28 -1.66
C GLN A 738 -11.40 22.51 -1.78
N GLU A 739 -11.37 21.20 -1.98
CA GLU A 739 -12.58 20.37 -2.03
C GLU A 739 -13.29 20.33 -0.67
N THR A 740 -12.55 20.29 0.45
CA THR A 740 -13.10 20.33 1.81
C THR A 740 -13.80 21.67 2.06
N VAL A 741 -13.16 22.78 1.65
CA VAL A 741 -13.76 24.12 1.74
C VAL A 741 -15.09 24.21 0.96
N ARG A 742 -15.13 23.63 -0.23
CA ARG A 742 -16.38 23.57 -1.03
C ARG A 742 -17.47 22.81 -0.33
N THR A 743 -17.14 21.66 0.27
CA THR A 743 -18.14 20.86 0.98
C THR A 743 -18.68 21.59 2.20
N HIS A 744 -17.87 22.31 2.97
CA HIS A 744 -18.34 23.19 4.04
C HIS A 744 -19.32 24.27 3.54
N ARG A 745 -19.01 24.92 2.40
CA ARG A 745 -19.89 25.91 1.79
C ARG A 745 -21.24 25.31 1.35
N GLU A 746 -21.22 24.13 0.75
CA GLU A 746 -22.46 23.43 0.36
C GLU A 746 -23.28 23.02 1.60
N ILE A 747 -22.65 22.52 2.66
CA ILE A 747 -23.32 22.23 3.94
C ILE A 747 -23.95 23.49 4.51
N ALA A 748 -23.22 24.62 4.54
CA ALA A 748 -23.76 25.89 5.00
C ALA A 748 -24.96 26.36 4.16
N HIS A 749 -24.91 26.14 2.84
CA HIS A 749 -26.04 26.45 1.96
C HIS A 749 -27.29 25.60 2.29
N VAL A 750 -27.12 24.30 2.45
CA VAL A 750 -28.21 23.38 2.81
C VAL A 750 -28.78 23.72 4.21
N LEU A 751 -27.92 24.03 5.18
CA LEU A 751 -28.36 24.44 6.54
C LEU A 751 -29.19 25.76 6.52
N LYS A 752 -28.82 26.73 5.66
CA LYS A 752 -29.65 27.94 5.47
C LYS A 752 -31.04 27.63 4.91
N GLN A 753 -31.10 26.70 3.94
CA GLN A 753 -32.39 26.26 3.40
C GLN A 753 -33.27 25.52 4.43
N LEU A 754 -32.62 24.82 5.39
CA LEU A 754 -33.28 24.17 6.53
C LEU A 754 -33.67 25.15 7.66
N GLY A 755 -33.32 26.45 7.57
CA GLY A 755 -33.52 27.45 8.61
C GLY A 755 -32.55 27.38 9.79
N ARG A 756 -31.46 26.55 9.71
CA ARG A 756 -30.46 26.34 10.76
C ARG A 756 -29.31 27.34 10.59
N HIS A 757 -29.63 28.64 10.82
CA HIS A 757 -28.74 29.75 10.49
C HIS A 757 -27.45 29.81 11.33
N ASP A 758 -27.50 29.41 12.60
CA ASP A 758 -26.30 29.44 13.45
C ASP A 758 -25.29 28.38 13.03
N GLU A 759 -25.74 27.16 12.79
CA GLU A 759 -24.89 26.10 12.27
C GLU A 759 -24.32 26.43 10.87
N ALA A 760 -25.10 27.09 10.03
CA ALA A 760 -24.60 27.55 8.73
C ALA A 760 -23.48 28.58 8.87
N LYS A 761 -23.55 29.47 9.86
CA LYS A 761 -22.49 30.42 10.17
C LYS A 761 -21.19 29.73 10.61
N ASP A 762 -21.33 28.71 11.47
CA ASP A 762 -20.17 27.94 11.95
C ASP A 762 -19.46 27.25 10.78
N GLU A 763 -20.22 26.63 9.87
CA GLU A 763 -19.65 25.99 8.66
C GLU A 763 -18.97 27.01 7.71
N GLU A 764 -19.53 28.21 7.55
CA GLU A 764 -18.91 29.28 6.78
C GLU A 764 -17.59 29.75 7.41
N GLN A 765 -17.55 29.89 8.73
CA GLN A 765 -16.30 30.25 9.44
C GLN A 765 -15.23 29.15 9.29
N LEU A 766 -15.63 27.88 9.40
CA LEU A 766 -14.72 26.76 9.14
C LEU A 766 -14.19 26.77 7.71
N ALA A 767 -15.06 27.05 6.74
CA ALA A 767 -14.65 27.19 5.33
C ALA A 767 -13.64 28.33 5.14
N MET A 768 -13.86 29.49 5.76
CA MET A 768 -12.95 30.63 5.69
C MET A 768 -11.60 30.34 6.36
N LYS A 769 -11.64 29.74 7.55
CA LYS A 769 -10.43 29.36 8.29
C LYS A 769 -9.55 28.37 7.49
N ARG A 770 -10.19 27.40 6.84
CA ARG A 770 -9.47 26.43 6.00
C ARG A 770 -8.93 27.08 4.72
N TRP A 771 -9.69 28.00 4.13
CA TRP A 771 -9.27 28.73 2.94
C TRP A 771 -8.03 29.59 3.21
N SER A 772 -8.01 30.35 4.30
CA SER A 772 -6.84 31.16 4.67
C SER A 772 -5.59 30.31 4.91
N SER A 773 -5.73 29.11 5.46
CA SER A 773 -4.59 28.19 5.64
C SER A 773 -4.07 27.57 4.32
N ILE A 774 -4.83 27.68 3.21
CA ILE A 774 -4.41 27.22 1.87
C ILE A 774 -3.73 28.36 1.09
N GLU A 775 -4.15 29.60 1.28
CA GLU A 775 -3.62 30.78 0.56
C GLU A 775 -2.34 31.36 1.16
N GLU A 776 -2.02 31.10 2.42
CA GLU A 776 -0.72 31.47 2.97
C GLU A 776 0.38 30.66 2.25
N PRO A 777 1.28 31.30 1.48
CA PRO A 777 2.41 30.61 0.91
C PRO A 777 3.26 30.13 2.07
N GLN A 778 3.38 28.80 2.24
CA GLN A 778 4.42 28.27 3.10
C GLN A 778 5.75 28.78 2.54
N PRO A 779 6.62 29.39 3.36
CA PRO A 779 7.91 29.82 2.88
C PRO A 779 8.63 28.61 2.29
N GLU A 780 9.03 28.73 1.03
CA GLU A 780 9.91 27.77 0.37
C GLU A 780 11.12 27.53 1.28
N LYS A 781 11.20 26.34 1.83
CA LYS A 781 12.38 25.81 2.50
C LYS A 781 12.82 24.53 1.84
#